data_65c587d2b43c78b16fdaf2cc15018b42
#
_entry.id   65c587d2b43c78b16fdaf2cc15018b42
#
_cell.length_a   1.000
_cell.length_b   1.000
_cell.length_c   1.000
_cell.angle_alpha   90.00
_cell.angle_beta   90.00
_cell.angle_gamma   90.00
#
_symmetry.space_group_name_H-M   'P 1'
#
loop_
_entity.id
_entity.type
_entity.pdbx_description
1 polymer ?
#
loop_
_entity_poly.entity_id
_entity_poly.type
_entity_poly.pdbx_seq_one_letter_code
_entity_poly.pdbx_strand_id
1 'polypeptide(L)'
;VNTQLATAKFKDTYEVRVDADSEGSFRAETDLNRVIVPRRLAVRFAVVRDDRRFYQEPAFDDDHRQYGAFTYRPWAGATVRGSVESGGRRANRPNTIPPASTIASWLTNQPLMVQRMRAVIAATPGANLSVPDAYPLIYSPIAQSWRPAGTTNAYLTTESIPNDMKLAILRNAVVYHDNSATNPRVLFHPNMSRQIAAVYLPGSVNPGGAVGGGGAIESNITAIANPLLAMNPDGVGAAPAYNYLVPEQPWRTNPVQIPVSLTNLAMFDFTRRMLSGDAAFQHDKWTHHHVVFEQTILDGRAGLELAYDHQSYRRSAYVPFQNFSGIFVDLMQDYLGQPNPNLGRPFLMDRVGLGTLKDERESFRATAFAKFDPKRRWSGSRVAGWLGRHTLTAIGSSYDQRQESASWGQYYQNTNGGFVFSASDPLGSSRRKVNNIVYLGESVLGARSESEVRLTPLTSQKLWDPGRTIALRTFNPTTAAYETLNLQTGAEMEDLSRNTQNVGTVAATWNASFLRNHLIGLYGWRQDSVVSEIRQALPGPNLLADRASITTPAALLNRIDDQFRTKSWSVVGKWPDRWLPLPLAGKVNAYYGESENFSLGATANDIYGAQLPSPSGRTKECGLTFNLLESKFVVRLNRYECAVANGGTNTKYSTLVNQGILKPLEFLIEAQRLGNQGAATPNYALAMDALGRLNAIIPARTRTSASLDAPASGGDYARTDIPNLGDTQDILGRGTEVELTWNPNDNWRVALNVANQETVVDNYGPRLAELWSKVQPILGSGGLIGHLRYFNDAATVPPNFISHPAPVPGDGQMTVAQWIETNVLSSYRNQKKQEGRVSTEQRAWRVNLVTHYSFTRGVLKGFGMGTAVRWQDGAVIGYPTELVGDTLVADIKRPHIAPAITTIVAWLRYKRRLFRDRIDWTLELRVQNLNHTAQDLIPVRSELTTAYRVAQYRVGPPRVWSLGNSFKF
;
A
#
# COMPACT_ATOMS: atom_id res chain seq x y z
N VAL A 1 -21.36 -3.62 5.10
CA VAL A 1 -22.33 -2.59 4.71
C VAL A 1 -23.14 -3.15 3.56
N ASN A 2 -24.44 -3.43 3.78
CA ASN A 2 -25.33 -3.83 2.69
C ASN A 2 -25.73 -2.56 1.92
N THR A 3 -25.20 -2.37 0.75
CA THR A 3 -25.64 -1.33 -0.19
C THR A 3 -26.74 -1.92 -1.07
N GLN A 4 -27.92 -1.34 -1.03
CA GLN A 4 -29.01 -1.67 -1.97
C GLN A 4 -29.10 -0.59 -3.03
N LEU A 5 -29.28 -1.02 -4.28
CA LEU A 5 -29.57 -0.10 -5.38
C LEU A 5 -30.91 0.60 -5.12
N ALA A 6 -30.94 1.90 -5.36
CA ALA A 6 -32.13 2.69 -5.19
C ALA A 6 -33.17 2.33 -6.28
N THR A 7 -34.34 1.85 -5.90
CA THR A 7 -35.39 1.45 -6.83
C THR A 7 -36.41 2.56 -7.05
N ALA A 8 -37.07 2.56 -8.19
CA ALA A 8 -38.24 3.40 -8.42
C ALA A 8 -39.41 2.92 -7.58
N LYS A 9 -40.08 3.82 -6.83
CA LYS A 9 -41.18 3.57 -5.90
C LYS A 9 -42.52 4.03 -6.47
N PHE A 10 -43.60 3.37 -6.12
CA PHE A 10 -44.97 3.78 -6.52
C PHE A 10 -45.50 4.92 -5.64
N LYS A 11 -44.70 5.94 -5.44
CA LYS A 11 -45.00 7.19 -4.77
C LYS A 11 -44.14 8.29 -5.37
N ASP A 12 -44.76 9.38 -5.81
CA ASP A 12 -44.01 10.53 -6.32
C ASP A 12 -43.20 11.16 -5.18
N THR A 13 -41.92 11.36 -5.43
CA THR A 13 -41.01 12.04 -4.50
C THR A 13 -39.94 12.76 -5.29
N TYR A 14 -39.73 14.02 -4.96
CA TYR A 14 -38.72 14.85 -5.58
C TYR A 14 -37.87 15.47 -4.47
N GLU A 15 -36.57 15.29 -4.56
CA GLU A 15 -35.63 15.82 -3.55
C GLU A 15 -34.51 16.54 -4.25
N VAL A 16 -34.18 17.74 -3.76
CA VAL A 16 -33.00 18.51 -4.17
C VAL A 16 -32.23 18.82 -2.90
N ARG A 17 -30.93 18.56 -2.94
CA ARG A 17 -30.03 18.82 -1.84
C ARG A 17 -28.81 19.57 -2.33
N VAL A 18 -28.36 20.57 -1.55
CA VAL A 18 -27.17 21.33 -1.77
C VAL A 18 -26.40 21.45 -0.46
N ASP A 19 -25.14 21.04 -0.48
CA ASP A 19 -24.23 21.14 0.65
C ASP A 19 -23.00 21.96 0.25
N ALA A 20 -22.47 22.76 1.17
CA ALA A 20 -21.20 23.45 1.03
C ALA A 20 -20.43 23.38 2.37
N ASP A 21 -19.09 23.49 2.29
CA ASP A 21 -18.25 23.48 3.49
C ASP A 21 -17.22 24.63 3.52
N SER A 22 -16.50 24.75 4.64
CA SER A 22 -15.50 25.77 4.90
C SER A 22 -14.23 25.62 4.04
N GLU A 23 -14.02 24.45 3.45
CA GLU A 23 -12.87 24.18 2.56
C GLU A 23 -13.18 24.56 1.10
N GLY A 24 -14.43 24.95 0.80
CA GLY A 24 -14.88 25.29 -0.55
C GLY A 24 -15.47 24.09 -1.30
N SER A 25 -15.77 22.98 -0.62
CA SER A 25 -16.49 21.87 -1.25
C SER A 25 -17.93 22.26 -1.54
N PHE A 26 -18.43 21.75 -2.65
CA PHE A 26 -19.82 21.94 -3.08
C PHE A 26 -20.40 20.63 -3.58
N ARG A 27 -21.57 20.25 -3.04
CA ARG A 27 -22.32 19.09 -3.49
C ARG A 27 -23.75 19.46 -3.83
N ALA A 28 -24.18 19.08 -5.03
CA ALA A 28 -25.58 19.19 -5.46
C ALA A 28 -26.08 17.80 -5.87
N GLU A 29 -27.26 17.46 -5.40
CA GLU A 29 -27.94 16.24 -5.82
C GLU A 29 -29.41 16.49 -6.07
N THR A 30 -29.95 15.77 -7.07
CA THR A 30 -31.37 15.78 -7.42
C THR A 30 -31.80 14.33 -7.54
N ASP A 31 -32.92 13.97 -6.90
CA ASP A 31 -33.52 12.66 -6.93
C ASP A 31 -35.00 12.77 -7.22
N LEU A 32 -35.42 12.29 -8.38
CA LEU A 32 -36.75 12.41 -8.92
C LEU A 32 -37.33 11.02 -9.08
N ASN A 33 -38.40 10.71 -8.34
CA ASN A 33 -39.15 9.46 -8.50
C ASN A 33 -40.57 9.78 -8.91
N ARG A 34 -40.99 9.26 -10.07
CA ARG A 34 -42.32 9.51 -10.65
C ARG A 34 -43.07 8.22 -10.93
N VAL A 35 -44.35 8.20 -10.57
CA VAL A 35 -45.28 7.15 -10.96
C VAL A 35 -45.86 7.48 -12.35
N ILE A 36 -45.52 6.67 -13.35
CA ILE A 36 -46.01 6.85 -14.73
C ILE A 36 -47.38 6.19 -14.87
N VAL A 37 -47.53 4.95 -14.38
CA VAL A 37 -48.81 4.22 -14.36
C VAL A 37 -49.03 3.76 -12.92
N PRO A 38 -50.15 4.20 -12.27
CA PRO A 38 -50.44 3.85 -10.90
C PRO A 38 -50.34 2.36 -10.62
N ARG A 39 -49.57 1.98 -9.60
CA ARG A 39 -49.28 0.60 -9.18
C ARG A 39 -48.60 -0.32 -10.24
N ARG A 40 -48.41 0.15 -11.48
CA ARG A 40 -47.78 -0.65 -12.55
C ARG A 40 -46.42 -0.20 -13.00
N LEU A 41 -46.20 1.11 -13.18
CA LEU A 41 -44.90 1.62 -13.66
C LEU A 41 -44.48 2.85 -12.91
N ALA A 42 -43.27 2.79 -12.33
CA ALA A 42 -42.60 3.94 -11.73
C ALA A 42 -41.20 4.07 -12.32
N VAL A 43 -40.69 5.29 -12.42
CA VAL A 43 -39.33 5.62 -12.86
C VAL A 43 -38.65 6.51 -11.84
N ARG A 44 -37.33 6.41 -11.77
CA ARG A 44 -36.49 7.25 -10.91
C ARG A 44 -35.28 7.74 -11.70
N PHE A 45 -34.93 8.99 -11.48
CA PHE A 45 -33.73 9.60 -12.04
C PHE A 45 -33.03 10.38 -10.97
N ALA A 46 -31.71 10.19 -10.82
CA ALA A 46 -30.90 10.93 -9.87
C ALA A 46 -29.59 11.39 -10.51
N VAL A 47 -29.15 12.58 -10.13
CA VAL A 47 -27.89 13.18 -10.56
C VAL A 47 -27.18 13.72 -9.33
N VAL A 48 -25.84 13.49 -9.27
CA VAL A 48 -24.97 14.02 -8.23
C VAL A 48 -23.76 14.66 -8.88
N ARG A 49 -23.46 15.87 -8.42
CA ARG A 49 -22.18 16.54 -8.58
C ARG A 49 -21.61 16.81 -7.20
N ASP A 50 -20.39 16.33 -6.91
CA ASP A 50 -19.71 16.41 -5.61
C ASP A 50 -18.29 16.91 -5.85
N ASP A 51 -18.10 18.24 -5.79
CA ASP A 51 -16.83 18.92 -5.98
C ASP A 51 -16.20 19.13 -4.60
N ARG A 52 -15.30 18.23 -4.17
CA ARG A 52 -14.64 18.30 -2.86
C ARG A 52 -13.35 19.06 -2.93
N ARG A 53 -13.13 19.88 -1.92
CA ARG A 53 -11.90 20.59 -1.63
C ARG A 53 -11.39 20.17 -0.26
N PHE A 54 -10.11 20.29 -0.07
CA PHE A 54 -9.45 19.82 1.15
C PHE A 54 -8.60 20.92 1.75
N TYR A 55 -8.29 20.78 3.01
CA TYR A 55 -7.39 21.68 3.73
C TYR A 55 -5.98 21.74 3.14
N GLN A 56 -5.54 20.72 2.41
CA GLN A 56 -4.27 20.74 1.67
C GLN A 56 -4.50 21.18 0.24
N GLU A 57 -3.95 22.32 -0.12
CA GLU A 57 -3.97 22.82 -1.49
C GLU A 57 -2.86 22.20 -2.35
N PRO A 58 -3.10 21.91 -3.63
CA PRO A 58 -4.33 22.06 -4.41
C PRO A 58 -5.19 20.79 -4.48
N ALA A 59 -5.36 20.06 -3.38
CA ALA A 59 -6.10 18.80 -3.37
C ALA A 59 -7.58 19.00 -3.71
N PHE A 60 -8.13 18.08 -4.51
CA PHE A 60 -9.53 18.01 -4.86
C PHE A 60 -9.99 16.58 -5.18
N ASP A 61 -11.31 16.35 -5.16
CA ASP A 61 -11.95 15.08 -5.59
C ASP A 61 -13.33 15.44 -6.17
N ASP A 62 -13.40 15.57 -7.50
CA ASP A 62 -14.61 15.95 -8.22
C ASP A 62 -15.28 14.69 -8.78
N ASP A 63 -16.50 14.40 -8.35
CA ASP A 63 -17.30 13.21 -8.70
C ASP A 63 -18.62 13.65 -9.33
N HIS A 64 -19.00 13.03 -10.45
CA HIS A 64 -20.29 13.23 -11.07
C HIS A 64 -20.92 11.90 -11.44
N ARG A 65 -22.21 11.74 -11.13
CA ARG A 65 -22.98 10.51 -11.36
C ARG A 65 -24.36 10.79 -11.90
N GLN A 66 -24.80 9.89 -12.75
CA GLN A 66 -26.15 9.85 -13.29
C GLN A 66 -26.72 8.46 -13.06
N TYR A 67 -27.92 8.40 -12.55
CA TYR A 67 -28.62 7.16 -12.20
C TYR A 67 -30.02 7.18 -12.74
N GLY A 68 -30.42 6.10 -13.42
CA GLY A 68 -31.79 5.87 -13.86
C GLY A 68 -32.30 4.52 -13.36
N ALA A 69 -33.54 4.44 -12.93
CA ALA A 69 -34.17 3.18 -12.56
C ALA A 69 -35.65 3.14 -12.90
N PHE A 70 -36.18 1.94 -13.09
CA PHE A 70 -37.61 1.69 -13.26
C PHE A 70 -38.08 0.51 -12.41
N THR A 71 -39.35 0.49 -12.08
CA THR A 71 -40.06 -0.64 -11.49
C THR A 71 -41.36 -0.86 -12.26
N TYR A 72 -41.52 -2.04 -12.82
CA TYR A 72 -42.66 -2.41 -13.62
C TYR A 72 -43.31 -3.67 -13.05
N ARG A 73 -44.66 -3.66 -12.91
CA ARG A 73 -45.49 -4.81 -12.51
C ARG A 73 -46.38 -5.21 -13.67
N PRO A 74 -45.98 -6.17 -14.49
CA PRO A 74 -46.75 -6.60 -15.66
C PRO A 74 -48.06 -7.32 -15.30
N TRP A 75 -48.02 -8.20 -14.30
CA TRP A 75 -49.18 -8.95 -13.77
C TRP A 75 -49.05 -9.20 -12.27
N ALA A 76 -50.02 -9.86 -11.68
CA ALA A 76 -50.01 -10.16 -10.24
C ALA A 76 -48.83 -11.05 -9.84
N GLY A 77 -48.16 -10.64 -8.78
CA GLY A 77 -46.98 -11.35 -8.26
C GLY A 77 -45.70 -11.13 -9.04
N ALA A 78 -45.73 -10.51 -10.24
CA ALA A 78 -44.54 -10.20 -11.03
C ALA A 78 -44.04 -8.77 -10.79
N THR A 79 -42.73 -8.60 -10.68
CA THR A 79 -42.06 -7.31 -10.65
C THR A 79 -40.75 -7.38 -11.46
N VAL A 80 -40.57 -6.42 -12.36
CA VAL A 80 -39.31 -6.19 -13.08
C VAL A 80 -38.71 -4.87 -12.58
N ARG A 81 -37.46 -4.90 -12.20
CA ARG A 81 -36.71 -3.70 -11.86
C ARG A 81 -35.47 -3.60 -12.72
N GLY A 82 -35.16 -2.42 -13.18
CA GLY A 82 -33.92 -2.15 -13.88
C GLY A 82 -33.31 -0.86 -13.40
N SER A 83 -31.99 -0.81 -13.45
CA SER A 83 -31.25 0.43 -13.17
C SER A 83 -29.98 0.52 -14.01
N VAL A 84 -29.58 1.74 -14.30
CA VAL A 84 -28.33 2.08 -14.97
C VAL A 84 -27.66 3.23 -14.21
N GLU A 85 -26.36 3.14 -14.00
CA GLU A 85 -25.53 4.21 -13.45
C GLU A 85 -24.36 4.45 -14.37
N SER A 86 -24.00 5.71 -14.56
CA SER A 86 -22.71 6.10 -15.14
C SER A 86 -22.11 7.25 -14.33
N GLY A 87 -20.78 7.28 -14.25
CA GLY A 87 -20.10 8.33 -13.52
C GLY A 87 -18.66 8.47 -13.90
N GLY A 88 -18.07 9.55 -13.43
CA GLY A 88 -16.65 9.82 -13.55
C GLY A 88 -16.15 10.63 -12.39
N ARG A 89 -14.86 10.47 -12.12
CA ARG A 89 -14.15 11.14 -11.04
C ARG A 89 -12.83 11.71 -11.56
N ARG A 90 -12.50 12.89 -11.09
CA ARG A 90 -11.17 13.50 -11.23
C ARG A 90 -10.69 13.88 -9.85
N ALA A 91 -9.47 13.45 -9.49
CA ALA A 91 -8.96 13.71 -8.15
C ALA A 91 -7.45 14.00 -8.16
N ASN A 92 -7.04 14.86 -7.23
CA ASN A 92 -5.69 15.02 -6.72
C ASN A 92 -5.82 15.02 -5.19
N ARG A 93 -5.64 13.86 -4.57
CA ARG A 93 -5.99 13.66 -3.16
C ARG A 93 -4.92 14.14 -2.20
N PRO A 94 -5.29 14.63 -1.00
CA PRO A 94 -4.34 15.08 -0.01
C PRO A 94 -3.44 13.95 0.50
N ASN A 95 -2.22 14.30 0.87
CA ASN A 95 -1.29 13.42 1.54
C ASN A 95 -1.50 13.50 3.05
N THR A 96 -1.99 12.43 3.66
CA THR A 96 -2.22 12.38 5.11
C THR A 96 -0.94 12.06 5.91
N ILE A 97 0.12 11.64 5.24
CA ILE A 97 1.42 11.35 5.85
C ILE A 97 2.37 12.48 5.48
N PRO A 98 3.00 13.15 6.45
CA PRO A 98 4.02 14.15 6.18
C PRO A 98 5.15 13.57 5.32
N PRO A 99 5.76 14.38 4.46
CA PRO A 99 6.91 13.92 3.68
C PRO A 99 8.06 13.54 4.61
N ALA A 100 8.81 12.51 4.25
CA ALA A 100 10.04 12.20 4.94
C ALA A 100 11.15 13.16 4.50
N SER A 101 12.07 13.53 5.41
CA SER A 101 13.17 14.44 5.15
C SER A 101 14.45 13.95 5.81
N THR A 102 15.55 14.07 5.09
CA THR A 102 16.89 13.85 5.62
C THR A 102 17.57 15.15 6.08
N ILE A 103 16.94 16.30 5.88
CA ILE A 103 17.53 17.63 6.16
C ILE A 103 17.91 17.77 7.63
N ALA A 104 17.01 17.38 8.55
CA ALA A 104 17.27 17.45 9.99
C ALA A 104 18.50 16.61 10.38
N SER A 105 18.54 15.37 9.95
CA SER A 105 19.66 14.48 10.24
C SER A 105 20.96 14.96 9.55
N TRP A 106 20.85 15.50 8.35
CA TRP A 106 22.00 16.09 7.66
C TRP A 106 22.57 17.28 8.44
N LEU A 107 21.73 18.23 8.86
CA LEU A 107 22.16 19.39 9.62
C LEU A 107 22.78 19.03 10.98
N THR A 108 22.16 18.08 11.70
CA THR A 108 22.61 17.73 13.07
C THR A 108 23.78 16.75 13.10
N ASN A 109 23.94 15.91 12.07
CA ASN A 109 24.92 14.83 12.05
C ASN A 109 26.19 15.17 11.25
N GLN A 110 26.38 16.41 10.79
CA GLN A 110 27.61 16.86 10.13
C GLN A 110 28.89 16.50 10.92
N PRO A 111 28.95 16.71 12.26
CA PRO A 111 30.08 16.29 13.05
C PRO A 111 30.40 14.80 12.96
N LEU A 112 29.36 13.95 12.95
CA LEU A 112 29.53 12.50 12.80
C LEU A 112 30.12 12.14 11.43
N MET A 113 29.79 12.89 10.40
CA MET A 113 30.34 12.69 9.05
C MET A 113 31.84 12.94 9.03
N VAL A 114 32.28 14.05 9.62
CA VAL A 114 33.70 14.38 9.70
C VAL A 114 34.45 13.36 10.55
N GLN A 115 33.88 12.96 11.67
CA GLN A 115 34.47 11.91 12.53
C GLN A 115 34.67 10.60 11.76
N ARG A 116 33.69 10.21 10.93
CA ARG A 116 33.79 9.02 10.09
C ARG A 116 34.85 9.12 9.02
N MET A 117 34.92 10.27 8.33
CA MET A 117 35.98 10.51 7.36
C MET A 117 37.36 10.37 8.01
N ARG A 118 37.54 10.91 9.20
CA ARG A 118 38.75 10.74 10.00
C ARG A 118 39.06 9.27 10.31
N ALA A 119 38.04 8.51 10.71
CA ALA A 119 38.18 7.10 11.03
C ALA A 119 38.61 6.28 9.78
N VAL A 120 37.98 6.58 8.62
CA VAL A 120 38.35 5.94 7.35
C VAL A 120 39.78 6.27 6.94
N ILE A 121 40.17 7.53 7.04
CA ILE A 121 41.55 7.96 6.74
C ILE A 121 42.52 7.23 7.64
N ALA A 122 42.28 7.19 8.95
CA ALA A 122 43.13 6.50 9.91
C ALA A 122 43.23 5.00 9.66
N ALA A 123 42.17 4.38 9.11
CA ALA A 123 42.13 2.96 8.77
C ALA A 123 42.74 2.64 7.37
N THR A 124 43.04 3.66 6.55
CA THR A 124 43.56 3.48 5.19
C THR A 124 45.11 3.60 5.18
N PRO A 125 45.85 2.52 4.91
CA PRO A 125 47.28 2.57 4.86
C PRO A 125 47.79 3.57 3.81
N GLY A 126 48.71 4.47 4.20
CA GLY A 126 49.28 5.49 3.31
C GLY A 126 48.42 6.73 3.07
N ALA A 127 47.23 6.84 3.65
CA ALA A 127 46.45 8.05 3.59
C ALA A 127 47.06 9.13 4.48
N ASN A 128 47.66 10.16 3.89
CA ASN A 128 48.21 11.30 4.59
C ASN A 128 47.31 12.52 4.43
N LEU A 129 46.09 12.43 4.97
CA LEU A 129 45.06 13.45 4.86
C LEU A 129 44.54 13.84 6.23
N SER A 130 44.32 15.13 6.45
CA SER A 130 43.66 15.66 7.63
C SER A 130 42.27 16.18 7.26
N VAL A 131 41.27 15.85 8.05
CA VAL A 131 39.89 16.38 7.91
C VAL A 131 39.68 17.44 8.98
N PRO A 132 39.61 18.72 8.64
CA PRO A 132 39.28 19.78 9.59
C PRO A 132 37.78 19.73 9.98
N ASP A 133 37.45 20.45 11.08
CA ASP A 133 36.08 20.61 11.55
C ASP A 133 35.36 21.72 10.78
N ALA A 134 35.24 21.58 9.46
CA ALA A 134 34.59 22.57 8.63
C ALA A 134 33.31 21.99 7.98
N TYR A 135 32.26 22.76 8.01
CA TYR A 135 30.94 22.39 7.52
C TYR A 135 30.34 23.49 6.65
N PRO A 136 29.43 23.17 5.74
CA PRO A 136 29.00 21.85 5.29
C PRO A 136 30.04 21.24 4.34
N LEU A 137 30.08 19.90 4.32
CA LEU A 137 30.88 19.16 3.35
C LEU A 137 30.13 19.01 2.02
N ILE A 138 30.87 19.20 0.96
CA ILE A 138 30.39 19.00 -0.42
C ILE A 138 31.34 18.08 -1.16
N TYR A 139 30.87 17.51 -2.28
CA TYR A 139 31.66 16.66 -3.15
C TYR A 139 31.87 17.33 -4.51
N SER A 140 33.13 17.39 -4.98
CA SER A 140 33.47 17.82 -6.31
C SER A 140 33.77 16.60 -7.19
N PRO A 141 32.92 16.28 -8.14
CA PRO A 141 33.18 15.21 -9.09
C PRO A 141 34.39 15.52 -9.99
N ILE A 142 34.63 16.77 -10.33
CA ILE A 142 35.81 17.16 -11.14
C ILE A 142 37.10 16.93 -10.36
N ALA A 143 37.18 17.39 -9.13
CA ALA A 143 38.34 17.18 -8.28
C ALA A 143 38.30 15.81 -7.60
N GLN A 144 37.25 15.05 -7.76
CA GLN A 144 37.03 13.76 -7.09
C GLN A 144 37.34 13.80 -5.59
N SER A 145 36.86 14.85 -4.92
CA SER A 145 37.24 15.14 -3.54
C SER A 145 36.10 15.69 -2.71
N TRP A 146 36.15 15.39 -1.42
CA TRP A 146 35.31 16.00 -0.41
C TRP A 146 35.98 17.24 0.15
N ARG A 147 35.26 18.34 0.30
CA ARG A 147 35.77 19.61 0.86
C ARG A 147 34.65 20.45 1.46
N PRO A 148 34.96 21.43 2.33
CA PRO A 148 34.01 22.41 2.75
C PRO A 148 33.51 23.26 1.57
N ALA A 149 32.25 23.68 1.63
CA ALA A 149 31.71 24.59 0.65
C ALA A 149 32.51 25.88 0.57
N GLY A 150 32.78 26.34 -0.64
CA GLY A 150 33.53 27.57 -0.90
C GLY A 150 35.06 27.46 -0.71
N THR A 151 35.63 26.26 -0.51
CA THR A 151 37.06 26.06 -0.40
C THR A 151 37.60 25.21 -1.56
N THR A 152 38.90 25.30 -1.85
CA THR A 152 39.63 24.46 -2.78
C THR A 152 40.35 23.32 -2.08
N ASN A 153 40.38 23.30 -0.76
CA ASN A 153 41.09 22.29 0.01
C ASN A 153 40.36 20.96 0.00
N ALA A 154 40.92 19.94 -0.60
CA ALA A 154 40.40 18.58 -0.59
C ALA A 154 40.66 17.91 0.77
N TYR A 155 39.60 17.23 1.29
CA TYR A 155 39.79 16.38 2.49
C TYR A 155 40.09 14.93 2.11
N LEU A 156 39.38 14.43 1.10
CA LEU A 156 39.53 13.08 0.58
C LEU A 156 39.51 13.12 -0.95
N THR A 157 40.52 12.51 -1.56
CA THR A 157 40.45 12.23 -3.01
C THR A 157 39.80 10.85 -3.22
N THR A 158 39.23 10.60 -4.39
CA THR A 158 38.67 9.28 -4.71
C THR A 158 39.72 8.17 -4.70
N GLU A 159 40.98 8.47 -4.91
CA GLU A 159 42.10 7.52 -4.80
C GLU A 159 42.35 7.08 -3.37
N SER A 160 42.04 7.96 -2.40
CA SER A 160 42.14 7.68 -0.97
C SER A 160 40.90 7.09 -0.36
N ILE A 161 39.81 7.07 -1.08
CA ILE A 161 38.52 6.48 -0.64
C ILE A 161 38.49 5.01 -1.08
N PRO A 162 38.22 4.06 -0.18
CA PRO A 162 38.05 2.66 -0.55
C PRO A 162 37.03 2.50 -1.69
N ASN A 163 37.23 1.49 -2.54
CA ASN A 163 36.38 1.28 -3.71
C ASN A 163 34.89 1.09 -3.38
N ASP A 164 34.58 0.55 -2.20
CA ASP A 164 33.26 0.38 -1.67
C ASP A 164 32.61 1.69 -1.23
N MET A 165 33.38 2.76 -1.03
CA MET A 165 32.92 4.11 -0.74
C MET A 165 32.78 4.99 -1.99
N LYS A 166 33.12 4.52 -3.16
CA LYS A 166 32.93 5.27 -4.41
C LYS A 166 31.44 5.41 -4.69
N LEU A 167 31.08 6.56 -5.22
CA LEU A 167 29.70 6.88 -5.57
C LEU A 167 29.11 5.83 -6.50
N ALA A 168 27.96 5.28 -6.16
CA ALA A 168 27.23 4.38 -7.04
C ALA A 168 26.71 5.14 -8.26
N ILE A 169 26.68 4.48 -9.39
CA ILE A 169 26.33 5.06 -10.68
C ILE A 169 24.83 5.26 -10.79
N LEU A 170 24.44 6.39 -11.34
CA LEU A 170 23.09 6.59 -11.82
C LEU A 170 22.78 5.66 -13.00
N ARG A 171 21.67 4.96 -12.88
CA ARG A 171 21.24 4.01 -13.92
C ARG A 171 20.15 4.54 -14.85
N ASN A 172 19.63 5.77 -14.64
CA ASN A 172 18.49 6.26 -15.39
C ASN A 172 18.65 7.71 -15.82
N ALA A 173 18.18 8.07 -17.00
CA ALA A 173 18.11 9.46 -17.44
C ALA A 173 17.21 10.25 -16.51
N VAL A 174 17.59 11.47 -16.16
CA VAL A 174 16.94 12.28 -15.14
C VAL A 174 16.54 13.61 -15.70
N VAL A 175 15.31 14.00 -15.43
CA VAL A 175 14.79 15.33 -15.71
C VAL A 175 14.78 16.14 -14.44
N TYR A 176 15.46 17.28 -14.45
CA TYR A 176 15.43 18.24 -13.36
C TYR A 176 14.31 19.24 -13.53
N HIS A 177 13.47 19.36 -12.52
CA HIS A 177 12.45 20.38 -12.45
C HIS A 177 12.87 21.39 -11.39
N ASP A 178 13.11 22.61 -11.82
CA ASP A 178 13.37 23.69 -10.92
C ASP A 178 12.10 24.48 -10.68
N ASN A 179 11.68 24.57 -9.44
CA ASN A 179 10.49 25.27 -9.01
C ASN A 179 10.80 26.69 -8.48
N SER A 180 12.05 27.14 -8.58
CA SER A 180 12.39 28.50 -8.22
C SER A 180 11.88 29.50 -9.28
N ALA A 181 11.42 30.67 -8.84
CA ALA A 181 10.99 31.74 -9.74
C ALA A 181 12.14 32.28 -10.61
N THR A 182 13.38 32.07 -10.17
CA THR A 182 14.59 32.61 -10.80
C THR A 182 15.21 31.69 -11.84
N ASN A 183 14.89 30.39 -11.82
CA ASN A 183 15.52 29.43 -12.73
C ASN A 183 14.60 28.27 -13.12
N PRO A 184 13.55 28.46 -13.91
CA PRO A 184 12.60 27.43 -14.31
C PRO A 184 13.21 26.43 -15.31
N ARG A 185 14.47 26.05 -15.14
CA ARG A 185 15.15 25.17 -16.09
C ARG A 185 14.79 23.71 -15.83
N VAL A 186 14.46 23.02 -16.90
CA VAL A 186 14.49 21.56 -16.96
C VAL A 186 15.89 21.17 -17.40
N LEU A 187 16.65 20.59 -16.50
CA LEU A 187 17.99 20.07 -16.81
C LEU A 187 17.91 18.56 -16.93
N PHE A 188 18.68 18.01 -17.84
CA PHE A 188 18.79 16.58 -18.06
C PHE A 188 20.12 16.04 -17.61
N HIS A 189 20.06 14.93 -16.93
CA HIS A 189 21.22 14.10 -16.67
C HIS A 189 20.98 12.73 -17.28
N PRO A 190 21.84 12.26 -18.22
CA PRO A 190 21.71 10.90 -18.72
C PRO A 190 21.99 9.94 -17.59
N ASN A 191 21.17 8.93 -17.45
CA ASN A 191 21.54 7.82 -16.61
C ASN A 191 22.68 7.06 -17.23
N MET A 192 23.64 6.82 -16.42
CA MET A 192 24.79 6.07 -16.79
C MET A 192 24.73 4.73 -16.11
N SER A 193 24.40 3.68 -16.88
CA SER A 193 24.68 2.33 -16.40
C SER A 193 26.20 2.20 -16.19
N ARG A 194 26.62 1.26 -15.37
CA ARG A 194 28.06 0.95 -15.16
C ARG A 194 28.86 0.78 -16.45
N GLN A 195 28.23 0.45 -17.56
CA GLN A 195 28.88 0.22 -18.85
C GLN A 195 29.01 1.49 -19.69
N ILE A 196 28.22 2.54 -19.42
CA ILE A 196 28.29 3.83 -20.12
C ILE A 196 28.43 4.93 -19.09
N ALA A 197 29.07 4.60 -18.08
CA ALA A 197 29.04 5.39 -16.89
C ALA A 197 29.69 6.74 -17.03
N ALA A 198 30.14 7.11 -18.15
CA ALA A 198 31.11 8.14 -18.13
C ALA A 198 30.54 9.43 -18.70
N VAL A 199 30.25 10.37 -17.82
CA VAL A 199 30.58 11.75 -18.15
C VAL A 199 32.09 11.83 -18.11
N TYR A 200 32.76 11.62 -19.25
CA TYR A 200 34.17 11.86 -19.35
C TYR A 200 34.43 13.35 -19.17
N LEU A 201 35.25 13.67 -18.20
CA LEU A 201 35.77 15.03 -18.12
C LEU A 201 36.70 15.29 -19.32
N PRO A 202 36.68 16.51 -19.88
CA PRO A 202 37.68 16.90 -20.87
C PRO A 202 39.09 16.61 -20.35
N GLY A 203 39.86 15.83 -21.10
CA GLY A 203 41.20 15.45 -20.73
C GLY A 203 41.37 14.16 -19.90
N SER A 204 40.29 13.51 -19.49
CA SER A 204 40.41 12.17 -18.88
C SER A 204 40.59 11.11 -19.94
N VAL A 205 41.62 10.32 -19.83
CA VAL A 205 41.92 9.18 -20.72
C VAL A 205 41.39 7.92 -20.02
N ASN A 206 40.56 7.19 -20.72
CA ASN A 206 40.16 5.85 -20.28
C ASN A 206 41.40 4.91 -20.39
N PRO A 207 42.02 4.43 -19.32
CA PRO A 207 43.25 3.63 -19.37
C PRO A 207 43.09 2.27 -20.05
N GLY A 208 41.88 1.81 -20.31
CA GLY A 208 41.59 0.50 -20.85
C GLY A 208 40.95 0.48 -22.24
N GLY A 209 40.69 1.61 -22.86
CA GLY A 209 40.00 1.68 -24.16
C GLY A 209 38.61 1.12 -24.21
N ALA A 210 38.11 0.55 -23.10
CA ALA A 210 36.76 0.07 -22.96
C ALA A 210 35.86 1.17 -22.37
N VAL A 211 34.71 1.32 -22.96
CA VAL A 211 33.65 2.17 -22.40
C VAL A 211 33.35 1.65 -21.00
N GLY A 212 33.76 2.40 -19.97
CA GLY A 212 33.51 2.00 -18.58
C GLY A 212 34.71 1.82 -17.67
N GLY A 213 35.98 2.00 -18.17
CA GLY A 213 37.18 1.98 -17.33
C GLY A 213 37.66 3.37 -16.97
N GLY A 214 38.07 3.58 -15.77
CA GLY A 214 38.74 4.69 -15.11
C GLY A 214 38.74 6.07 -15.79
N GLY A 215 38.20 7.04 -15.14
CA GLY A 215 38.04 8.41 -15.62
C GLY A 215 36.60 8.84 -15.85
N ALA A 216 35.66 7.93 -15.69
CA ALA A 216 34.24 8.20 -15.72
C ALA A 216 33.77 8.75 -14.39
N ILE A 217 33.10 9.90 -14.42
CA ILE A 217 32.34 10.34 -13.27
C ILE A 217 30.98 9.62 -13.32
N GLU A 218 30.89 8.63 -12.47
CA GLU A 218 29.65 7.97 -12.20
C GLU A 218 28.79 8.88 -11.31
N SER A 219 27.69 9.35 -11.81
CA SER A 219 26.75 10.13 -11.02
C SER A 219 25.53 9.29 -10.70
N ASN A 220 25.27 9.13 -9.43
CA ASN A 220 24.05 8.56 -8.88
C ASN A 220 23.20 9.73 -8.36
N ILE A 221 21.88 9.72 -8.58
CA ILE A 221 20.98 10.74 -8.03
C ILE A 221 21.10 10.76 -6.51
N THR A 222 21.19 9.60 -5.87
CA THR A 222 21.44 9.50 -4.45
C THR A 222 22.79 10.14 -4.07
N ALA A 223 23.77 10.07 -4.92
CA ALA A 223 25.07 10.71 -4.74
C ALA A 223 25.02 12.21 -5.00
N ILE A 224 24.24 12.65 -5.96
CA ILE A 224 23.99 14.08 -6.22
C ILE A 224 23.30 14.70 -5.00
N ALA A 225 22.23 14.04 -4.57
CA ALA A 225 21.47 14.48 -3.41
C ALA A 225 22.25 14.41 -2.14
N ASN A 226 23.02 13.36 -2.02
CA ASN A 226 23.63 12.99 -0.78
C ASN A 226 24.79 12.05 -1.02
N PRO A 227 25.94 12.62 -1.33
CA PRO A 227 27.11 11.82 -1.56
C PRO A 227 27.44 10.86 -0.43
N LEU A 228 27.02 11.19 0.80
CA LEU A 228 27.22 10.33 1.96
C LEU A 228 26.25 9.17 2.02
N LEU A 229 25.04 9.33 1.44
CA LEU A 229 24.14 8.21 1.22
C LEU A 229 24.71 7.21 0.22
N ALA A 230 25.37 7.69 -0.81
CA ALA A 230 26.01 6.83 -1.78
C ALA A 230 27.24 6.08 -1.24
N MET A 231 27.85 6.62 -0.20
CA MET A 231 28.90 5.93 0.58
C MET A 231 28.33 4.82 1.47
N ASN A 232 27.03 4.70 1.45
CA ASN A 232 26.28 3.77 2.26
C ASN A 232 25.33 2.97 1.40
N PRO A 233 25.77 1.98 0.71
CA PRO A 233 24.90 1.08 0.02
C PRO A 233 24.06 0.34 1.06
N ASP A 234 22.74 0.40 0.90
CA ASP A 234 21.85 -0.53 1.57
C ASP A 234 22.27 -1.95 1.21
N GLY A 235 23.17 -2.48 1.98
CA GLY A 235 23.54 -3.88 1.98
C GLY A 235 24.65 -4.32 1.07
N VAL A 236 25.32 -3.48 0.31
CA VAL A 236 26.42 -3.96 -0.52
C VAL A 236 27.63 -3.04 -0.40
N GLY A 237 28.69 -3.51 0.21
CA GLY A 237 29.94 -2.76 0.37
C GLY A 237 29.81 -1.58 1.34
N ALA A 238 29.01 -1.73 2.39
CA ALA A 238 28.94 -0.74 3.44
C ALA A 238 30.32 -0.51 4.03
N ALA A 239 30.81 0.70 3.94
CA ALA A 239 32.08 1.03 4.53
C ALA A 239 32.06 0.68 6.03
N PRO A 240 33.03 -0.07 6.51
CA PRO A 240 33.11 -0.50 7.91
C PRO A 240 33.10 0.66 8.90
N ALA A 241 33.71 1.77 8.51
CA ALA A 241 33.69 2.99 9.29
C ALA A 241 32.28 3.48 9.65
N TYR A 242 31.29 3.04 8.88
CA TYR A 242 29.91 3.39 9.08
C TYR A 242 29.32 2.73 10.32
N ASN A 243 29.61 1.48 10.52
CA ASN A 243 29.09 0.70 11.63
C ASN A 243 29.66 1.14 12.99
N TYR A 244 30.83 1.80 13.00
CA TYR A 244 31.46 2.26 14.23
C TYR A 244 30.89 3.55 14.81
N LEU A 245 30.15 4.32 14.01
CA LEU A 245 29.71 5.65 14.45
C LEU A 245 28.28 5.69 14.98
N VAL A 246 27.57 4.56 14.86
CA VAL A 246 26.24 4.39 15.45
C VAL A 246 26.20 3.05 16.17
N PRO A 247 26.71 2.98 17.39
CA PRO A 247 26.74 1.74 18.18
C PRO A 247 25.37 1.13 18.36
N GLU A 248 24.32 1.98 18.37
CA GLU A 248 22.93 1.59 18.55
C GLU A 248 22.32 0.93 17.30
N GLN A 249 22.94 1.07 16.15
CA GLN A 249 22.46 0.52 14.87
C GLN A 249 23.62 0.10 13.95
N PRO A 250 24.46 -0.86 14.38
CA PRO A 250 25.66 -1.25 13.64
C PRO A 250 25.41 -1.81 12.23
N TRP A 251 24.19 -2.27 11.96
CA TRP A 251 23.75 -2.76 10.64
C TRP A 251 23.09 -1.66 9.77
N ARG A 252 22.75 -0.49 10.32
CA ARG A 252 22.24 0.62 9.52
C ARG A 252 23.37 1.31 8.81
N THR A 253 23.22 1.25 7.55
CA THR A 253 24.21 1.72 6.62
C THR A 253 24.25 3.24 6.50
N ASN A 254 23.27 4.02 6.99
CA ASN A 254 23.31 5.47 6.95
C ASN A 254 22.81 6.18 8.23
N PRO A 255 23.68 6.38 9.23
CA PRO A 255 23.26 7.08 10.45
C PRO A 255 23.07 8.59 10.26
N VAL A 256 23.61 9.15 9.19
CA VAL A 256 23.66 10.60 9.00
C VAL A 256 22.42 11.11 8.31
N GLN A 257 21.70 10.23 7.61
CA GLN A 257 20.59 10.64 6.77
C GLN A 257 19.42 9.69 6.85
N ILE A 258 18.96 9.49 8.05
CA ILE A 258 17.74 8.75 8.31
C ILE A 258 16.58 9.66 7.88
N PRO A 259 15.78 9.28 6.89
CA PRO A 259 14.58 10.03 6.58
C PRO A 259 13.60 9.87 7.74
N VAL A 260 13.25 10.98 8.35
CA VAL A 260 12.21 11.08 9.40
C VAL A 260 11.06 11.91 8.88
N SER A 261 9.85 11.69 9.41
CA SER A 261 8.71 12.54 9.06
C SER A 261 9.03 14.00 9.37
N LEU A 262 8.81 14.85 8.37
CA LEU A 262 8.93 16.28 8.54
C LEU A 262 7.86 16.75 9.51
N THR A 263 8.26 17.36 10.63
CA THR A 263 7.37 17.90 11.66
C THR A 263 7.45 19.40 11.79
N ASN A 264 8.49 20.02 11.21
CA ASN A 264 8.71 21.47 11.26
C ASN A 264 7.86 22.19 10.21
N LEU A 265 6.73 22.78 10.63
CA LEU A 265 5.82 23.51 9.75
C LEU A 265 6.43 24.82 9.21
N ALA A 266 7.46 25.36 9.86
CA ALA A 266 8.18 26.52 9.33
C ALA A 266 9.02 26.14 8.10
N MET A 267 9.52 24.91 8.02
CA MET A 267 10.21 24.40 6.85
C MET A 267 9.23 24.20 5.69
N PHE A 268 8.10 23.54 5.96
CA PHE A 268 7.03 23.31 5.00
C PHE A 268 5.72 23.00 5.71
N ASP A 269 4.68 23.80 5.45
CA ASP A 269 3.36 23.56 6.01
C ASP A 269 2.62 22.48 5.22
N PHE A 270 2.99 21.21 5.46
CA PHE A 270 2.35 20.05 4.85
C PHE A 270 0.92 19.83 5.35
N THR A 271 0.48 20.55 6.39
CA THR A 271 -0.92 20.50 6.82
C THR A 271 -1.84 21.27 5.88
N ARG A 272 -1.30 22.23 5.13
CA ARG A 272 -2.06 23.07 4.20
C ARG A 272 -1.65 22.94 2.75
N ARG A 273 -0.49 22.38 2.46
CA ARG A 273 0.06 22.31 1.10
C ARG A 273 0.61 20.91 0.79
N MET A 274 0.49 20.53 -0.47
CA MET A 274 1.09 19.30 -1.01
C MET A 274 2.42 19.63 -1.68
N LEU A 275 3.50 18.89 -1.38
CA LEU A 275 4.78 19.05 -2.08
C LEU A 275 4.66 18.76 -3.58
N SER A 276 3.83 17.78 -3.93
CA SER A 276 3.56 17.40 -5.32
C SER A 276 2.73 18.43 -6.08
N GLY A 277 2.18 19.44 -5.41
CA GLY A 277 1.30 20.42 -6.04
C GLY A 277 0.15 19.76 -6.79
N ASP A 278 -0.02 20.11 -8.05
CA ASP A 278 -1.05 19.60 -8.98
C ASP A 278 -0.54 18.47 -9.90
N ALA A 279 0.68 17.97 -9.66
CA ALA A 279 1.28 16.93 -10.50
C ALA A 279 0.59 15.58 -10.41
N ALA A 280 -0.03 15.26 -9.27
CA ALA A 280 -0.79 14.02 -9.10
C ALA A 280 -2.17 14.11 -9.72
N PHE A 281 -2.65 13.00 -10.30
CA PHE A 281 -4.01 12.91 -10.77
C PHE A 281 -4.56 11.49 -10.70
N GLN A 282 -5.88 11.40 -10.60
CA GLN A 282 -6.64 10.17 -10.77
C GLN A 282 -7.88 10.47 -11.60
N HIS A 283 -8.11 9.64 -12.64
CA HIS A 283 -9.30 9.69 -13.47
C HIS A 283 -9.99 8.33 -13.42
N ASP A 284 -11.22 8.32 -12.94
CA ASP A 284 -12.06 7.13 -12.90
C ASP A 284 -13.27 7.33 -13.81
N LYS A 285 -13.73 6.23 -14.43
CA LYS A 285 -14.98 6.15 -15.18
C LYS A 285 -15.63 4.81 -14.90
N TRP A 286 -16.95 4.79 -14.73
CA TRP A 286 -17.68 3.54 -14.53
C TRP A 286 -19.06 3.59 -15.16
N THR A 287 -19.55 2.39 -15.45
CA THR A 287 -20.94 2.12 -15.82
C THR A 287 -21.42 0.89 -15.05
N HIS A 288 -22.69 0.90 -14.70
CA HIS A 288 -23.34 -0.21 -14.00
C HIS A 288 -24.75 -0.43 -14.58
N HIS A 289 -25.09 -1.67 -14.88
CA HIS A 289 -26.39 -2.09 -15.37
C HIS A 289 -26.90 -3.21 -14.47
N HIS A 290 -28.13 -3.11 -14.02
CA HIS A 290 -28.75 -4.11 -13.15
C HIS A 290 -30.20 -4.34 -13.53
N VAL A 291 -30.61 -5.60 -13.66
CA VAL A 291 -31.98 -6.00 -13.96
C VAL A 291 -32.39 -7.16 -13.05
N VAL A 292 -33.58 -7.04 -12.47
CA VAL A 292 -34.17 -8.07 -11.58
C VAL A 292 -35.59 -8.38 -12.06
N PHE A 293 -35.90 -9.64 -12.20
CA PHE A 293 -37.25 -10.17 -12.33
C PHE A 293 -37.60 -10.95 -11.08
N GLU A 294 -38.74 -10.63 -10.49
CA GLU A 294 -39.29 -11.32 -9.33
C GLU A 294 -40.68 -11.85 -9.69
N GLN A 295 -40.96 -13.10 -9.33
CA GLN A 295 -42.30 -13.69 -9.38
C GLN A 295 -42.63 -14.36 -8.06
N THR A 296 -43.72 -13.95 -7.44
CA THR A 296 -44.28 -14.65 -6.29
C THR A 296 -45.51 -15.43 -6.70
N ILE A 297 -45.68 -16.62 -6.13
CA ILE A 297 -46.80 -17.54 -6.35
C ILE A 297 -47.36 -18.03 -5.01
N LEU A 298 -48.51 -18.68 -5.02
CA LEU A 298 -49.13 -19.25 -3.81
C LEU A 298 -49.34 -18.20 -2.71
N ASP A 299 -49.87 -17.04 -3.06
CA ASP A 299 -50.07 -15.89 -2.13
C ASP A 299 -48.78 -15.48 -1.41
N GLY A 300 -47.64 -15.47 -2.13
CA GLY A 300 -46.32 -15.08 -1.59
C GLY A 300 -45.65 -16.14 -0.72
N ARG A 301 -46.10 -17.41 -0.79
CA ARG A 301 -45.47 -18.53 -0.07
C ARG A 301 -44.29 -19.13 -0.83
N ALA A 302 -44.26 -18.99 -2.13
CA ALA A 302 -43.14 -19.36 -2.95
C ALA A 302 -42.80 -18.23 -3.93
N GLY A 303 -41.61 -18.15 -4.38
CA GLY A 303 -41.22 -17.18 -5.37
C GLY A 303 -39.82 -17.47 -5.96
N LEU A 304 -39.59 -16.82 -7.10
CA LEU A 304 -38.36 -16.84 -7.86
C LEU A 304 -37.88 -15.41 -8.09
N GLU A 305 -36.61 -15.18 -7.94
CA GLU A 305 -35.91 -13.96 -8.36
C GLU A 305 -34.80 -14.33 -9.32
N LEU A 306 -34.74 -13.65 -10.47
CA LEU A 306 -33.64 -13.69 -11.41
C LEU A 306 -33.01 -12.30 -11.46
N ALA A 307 -31.70 -12.22 -11.25
CA ALA A 307 -30.97 -10.97 -11.27
C ALA A 307 -29.78 -11.07 -12.21
N TYR A 308 -29.56 -10.01 -12.98
CA TYR A 308 -28.39 -9.81 -13.83
C TYR A 308 -27.74 -8.48 -13.47
N ASP A 309 -26.42 -8.48 -13.36
CA ASP A 309 -25.60 -7.32 -13.03
C ASP A 309 -24.37 -7.26 -13.91
N HIS A 310 -24.07 -6.09 -14.46
CA HIS A 310 -22.87 -5.84 -15.25
C HIS A 310 -22.26 -4.51 -14.83
N GLN A 311 -20.94 -4.53 -14.53
CA GLN A 311 -20.18 -3.36 -14.12
C GLN A 311 -18.92 -3.24 -14.97
N SER A 312 -18.59 -2.04 -15.39
CA SER A 312 -17.32 -1.69 -16.02
C SER A 312 -16.70 -0.51 -15.28
N TYR A 313 -15.46 -0.65 -14.87
CA TYR A 313 -14.69 0.38 -14.19
C TYR A 313 -13.35 0.57 -14.88
N ARG A 314 -12.95 1.83 -15.08
CA ARG A 314 -11.64 2.20 -15.63
C ARG A 314 -11.01 3.28 -14.78
N ARG A 315 -9.73 3.13 -14.53
CA ARG A 315 -8.92 4.08 -13.78
C ARG A 315 -7.62 4.36 -14.50
N SER A 316 -7.18 5.61 -14.46
CA SER A 316 -5.80 5.99 -14.70
C SER A 316 -5.34 6.91 -13.58
N ALA A 317 -4.19 6.64 -13.00
CA ALA A 317 -3.68 7.42 -11.88
C ALA A 317 -2.17 7.56 -11.95
N TYR A 318 -1.70 8.77 -11.69
CA TYR A 318 -0.32 9.10 -11.46
C TYR A 318 -0.19 9.77 -10.10
N VAL A 319 0.63 9.19 -9.23
CA VAL A 319 0.92 9.74 -7.90
C VAL A 319 2.42 9.87 -7.78
N PRO A 320 2.98 11.08 -7.88
CA PRO A 320 4.41 11.29 -7.77
C PRO A 320 4.92 11.02 -6.36
N PHE A 321 6.20 10.71 -6.26
CA PHE A 321 6.93 10.54 -4.99
C PHE A 321 6.52 9.35 -4.13
N GLN A 322 5.79 8.37 -4.67
CA GLN A 322 5.36 7.19 -3.91
C GLN A 322 6.51 6.30 -3.43
N ASN A 323 7.59 6.25 -4.19
CA ASN A 323 8.70 5.34 -3.94
C ASN A 323 9.89 6.02 -3.25
N PHE A 324 9.72 7.26 -2.78
CA PHE A 324 10.83 8.01 -2.20
C PHE A 324 10.77 8.09 -0.68
N SER A 325 11.89 7.73 -0.12
CA SER A 325 12.09 7.70 1.33
C SER A 325 12.42 9.06 1.95
N GLY A 326 12.62 10.13 1.15
CA GLY A 326 12.88 11.43 1.75
C GLY A 326 13.26 12.57 0.81
N ILE A 327 13.24 13.77 1.37
CA ILE A 327 13.78 14.99 0.81
C ILE A 327 15.28 14.99 1.07
N PHE A 328 16.08 15.17 0.03
CA PHE A 328 17.55 15.15 0.07
C PHE A 328 18.10 16.54 -0.19
N VAL A 329 19.40 16.73 0.06
CA VAL A 329 20.14 17.95 -0.26
C VAL A 329 21.16 17.65 -1.35
N ASP A 330 21.22 18.48 -2.38
CA ASP A 330 22.21 18.36 -3.45
C ASP A 330 23.56 18.89 -2.98
N LEU A 331 24.53 18.00 -2.80
CA LEU A 331 25.85 18.33 -2.27
C LEU A 331 26.94 18.25 -3.34
N MET A 332 26.58 18.11 -4.61
CA MET A 332 27.54 18.09 -5.73
C MET A 332 27.98 19.50 -6.07
N GLN A 333 29.26 19.78 -5.99
CA GLN A 333 29.81 21.08 -6.35
C GLN A 333 29.78 21.34 -7.85
N ASP A 334 30.17 20.34 -8.61
CA ASP A 334 30.28 20.40 -10.06
C ASP A 334 29.27 19.46 -10.69
N TYR A 335 28.81 19.79 -11.86
CA TYR A 335 27.83 19.01 -12.56
C TYR A 335 27.99 19.14 -14.08
N LEU A 336 28.17 18.01 -14.77
CA LEU A 336 28.45 17.99 -16.22
C LEU A 336 29.58 18.94 -16.63
N GLY A 337 30.68 18.97 -15.87
CA GLY A 337 31.80 19.83 -16.14
C GLY A 337 31.60 21.33 -15.94
N GLN A 338 30.54 21.71 -15.24
CA GLN A 338 30.20 23.09 -14.90
C GLN A 338 29.86 23.17 -13.40
N PRO A 339 30.01 24.34 -12.77
CA PRO A 339 29.52 24.56 -11.43
C PRO A 339 28.04 24.17 -11.32
N ASN A 340 27.68 23.40 -10.28
CA ASN A 340 26.30 22.98 -10.06
C ASN A 340 25.45 24.16 -9.55
N PRO A 341 24.50 24.66 -10.33
CA PRO A 341 23.63 25.76 -9.89
C PRO A 341 22.67 25.36 -8.77
N ASN A 342 22.57 24.04 -8.48
CA ASN A 342 21.66 23.49 -7.47
C ASN A 342 22.37 23.08 -6.19
N LEU A 343 23.65 23.41 -6.05
CA LEU A 343 24.42 23.07 -4.86
C LEU A 343 23.72 23.54 -3.58
N GLY A 344 23.51 22.61 -2.66
CA GLY A 344 22.83 22.82 -1.37
C GLY A 344 21.29 22.87 -1.47
N ARG A 345 20.69 22.75 -2.64
CA ARG A 345 19.23 22.81 -2.76
C ARG A 345 18.56 21.50 -2.35
N PRO A 346 17.46 21.57 -1.58
CA PRO A 346 16.68 20.39 -1.25
C PRO A 346 15.88 19.90 -2.47
N PHE A 347 15.73 18.57 -2.60
CA PHE A 347 15.00 17.98 -3.71
C PHE A 347 14.33 16.66 -3.38
N LEU A 348 13.37 16.30 -4.21
CA LEU A 348 12.75 14.99 -4.32
C LEU A 348 13.08 14.35 -5.65
N MET A 349 13.04 13.03 -5.69
CA MET A 349 13.10 12.26 -6.93
C MET A 349 11.81 11.51 -7.17
N ASP A 350 11.46 11.30 -8.43
CA ASP A 350 10.32 10.49 -8.82
C ASP A 350 10.60 9.63 -10.05
N ARG A 351 10.11 8.41 -10.01
CA ARG A 351 9.99 7.57 -11.19
C ARG A 351 8.68 7.87 -11.87
N VAL A 352 8.76 8.33 -13.10
CA VAL A 352 7.57 8.62 -13.88
C VAL A 352 6.85 7.34 -14.24
N GLY A 353 5.71 7.11 -13.62
CA GLY A 353 4.90 5.91 -13.84
C GLY A 353 3.41 6.16 -13.70
N LEU A 354 2.63 5.74 -14.70
CA LEU A 354 1.19 5.81 -14.72
C LEU A 354 0.61 4.42 -14.47
N GLY A 355 -0.28 4.30 -13.50
CA GLY A 355 -1.08 3.09 -13.30
C GLY A 355 -2.40 3.15 -14.04
N THR A 356 -2.76 2.10 -14.77
CA THR A 356 -4.09 1.94 -15.37
C THR A 356 -4.74 0.66 -14.88
N LEU A 357 -6.06 0.72 -14.67
CA LEU A 357 -6.87 -0.40 -14.24
C LEU A 357 -8.15 -0.44 -15.08
N LYS A 358 -8.50 -1.62 -15.58
CA LYS A 358 -9.79 -1.93 -16.19
C LYS A 358 -10.37 -3.13 -15.44
N ASP A 359 -11.57 -3.00 -14.90
CA ASP A 359 -12.26 -4.05 -14.15
C ASP A 359 -13.68 -4.22 -14.71
N GLU A 360 -13.95 -5.39 -15.25
CA GLU A 360 -15.25 -5.78 -15.82
C GLU A 360 -15.81 -6.94 -15.00
N ARG A 361 -17.04 -6.80 -14.56
CA ARG A 361 -17.75 -7.78 -13.73
C ARG A 361 -19.11 -8.07 -14.31
N GLU A 362 -19.45 -9.32 -14.35
CA GLU A 362 -20.75 -9.81 -14.78
C GLU A 362 -21.25 -10.85 -13.78
N SER A 363 -22.52 -10.78 -13.42
CA SER A 363 -23.10 -11.81 -12.56
C SER A 363 -24.55 -12.11 -12.93
N PHE A 364 -24.91 -13.36 -12.81
CA PHE A 364 -26.25 -13.87 -12.88
C PHE A 364 -26.59 -14.60 -11.59
N ARG A 365 -27.82 -14.35 -11.05
CA ARG A 365 -28.29 -15.02 -9.84
C ARG A 365 -29.75 -15.42 -9.99
N ALA A 366 -30.03 -16.67 -9.62
CA ALA A 366 -31.36 -17.20 -9.44
C ALA A 366 -31.58 -17.51 -7.96
N THR A 367 -32.65 -17.00 -7.38
CA THR A 367 -33.03 -17.26 -5.97
C THR A 367 -34.47 -17.77 -5.93
N ALA A 368 -34.67 -18.93 -5.34
CA ALA A 368 -35.99 -19.48 -5.12
C ALA A 368 -36.28 -19.62 -3.63
N PHE A 369 -37.47 -19.33 -3.18
CA PHE A 369 -37.84 -19.57 -1.80
C PHE A 369 -39.22 -20.25 -1.67
N ALA A 370 -39.37 -20.99 -0.57
CA ALA A 370 -40.64 -21.59 -0.16
C ALA A 370 -40.86 -21.40 1.34
N LYS A 371 -42.06 -20.99 1.71
CA LYS A 371 -42.48 -20.79 3.09
C LYS A 371 -43.53 -21.83 3.45
N PHE A 372 -43.32 -22.49 4.59
CA PHE A 372 -44.24 -23.46 5.16
C PHE A 372 -44.67 -23.01 6.57
N ASP A 373 -45.99 -22.89 6.78
CA ASP A 373 -46.57 -22.54 8.07
C ASP A 373 -47.59 -23.62 8.47
N PRO A 374 -47.22 -24.53 9.37
CA PRO A 374 -48.07 -25.62 9.84
C PRO A 374 -49.42 -25.13 10.42
N LYS A 375 -49.48 -23.95 11.04
CA LYS A 375 -50.70 -23.38 11.60
C LYS A 375 -51.76 -23.13 10.55
N ARG A 376 -51.41 -22.81 9.34
CA ARG A 376 -52.36 -22.64 8.23
C ARG A 376 -53.02 -23.94 7.79
N ARG A 377 -52.27 -25.06 7.91
CA ARG A 377 -52.79 -26.40 7.51
C ARG A 377 -53.54 -27.08 8.63
N TRP A 378 -53.09 -26.85 9.91
CA TRP A 378 -53.66 -27.46 11.10
C TRP A 378 -54.04 -26.37 12.11
N SER A 379 -55.08 -25.60 11.77
CA SER A 379 -55.58 -24.53 12.66
C SER A 379 -56.14 -25.16 13.94
N GLY A 380 -55.69 -24.67 15.10
CA GLY A 380 -56.04 -25.24 16.40
C GLY A 380 -55.08 -26.27 16.97
N SER A 381 -54.16 -26.83 16.17
CA SER A 381 -53.21 -27.80 16.69
C SER A 381 -52.12 -27.10 17.53
N ARG A 382 -51.93 -27.58 18.77
CA ARG A 382 -50.84 -27.14 19.65
C ARG A 382 -49.49 -27.51 19.03
N VAL A 383 -49.36 -28.67 18.39
CA VAL A 383 -48.19 -29.15 17.73
C VAL A 383 -47.77 -28.23 16.56
N ALA A 384 -48.74 -27.77 15.74
CA ALA A 384 -48.46 -26.80 14.71
C ALA A 384 -47.92 -25.45 15.22
N GLY A 385 -48.36 -25.07 16.45
CA GLY A 385 -47.80 -23.90 17.12
C GLY A 385 -46.34 -24.10 17.60
N TRP A 386 -45.94 -25.31 17.93
CA TRP A 386 -44.58 -25.64 18.36
C TRP A 386 -43.65 -25.75 17.20
N LEU A 387 -44.08 -26.38 16.09
CA LEU A 387 -43.33 -26.47 14.85
C LEU A 387 -43.06 -25.10 14.23
N GLY A 388 -44.04 -24.18 14.30
CA GLY A 388 -43.87 -22.80 13.85
C GLY A 388 -43.69 -22.64 12.34
N ARG A 389 -42.94 -21.59 11.89
CA ARG A 389 -42.79 -21.24 10.46
C ARG A 389 -41.42 -21.60 9.95
N HIS A 390 -41.37 -22.11 8.73
CA HIS A 390 -40.13 -22.47 8.03
C HIS A 390 -40.05 -21.72 6.71
N THR A 391 -38.85 -21.26 6.36
CA THR A 391 -38.50 -20.70 5.06
C THR A 391 -37.26 -21.41 4.56
N LEU A 392 -37.37 -22.02 3.42
CA LEU A 392 -36.25 -22.58 2.67
C LEU A 392 -35.92 -21.64 1.52
N THR A 393 -34.67 -21.30 1.32
CA THR A 393 -34.22 -20.50 0.18
C THR A 393 -33.07 -21.24 -0.50
N ALA A 394 -33.13 -21.36 -1.82
CA ALA A 394 -32.06 -21.90 -2.66
C ALA A 394 -31.54 -20.79 -3.58
N ILE A 395 -30.24 -20.78 -3.80
CA ILE A 395 -29.53 -19.79 -4.60
C ILE A 395 -28.61 -20.50 -5.55
N GLY A 396 -28.67 -20.15 -6.84
CA GLY A 396 -27.67 -20.46 -7.84
C GLY A 396 -27.15 -19.18 -8.46
N SER A 397 -25.83 -19.02 -8.58
CA SER A 397 -25.26 -17.83 -9.22
C SER A 397 -23.96 -18.14 -9.95
N SER A 398 -23.68 -17.35 -11.01
CA SER A 398 -22.39 -17.23 -11.64
C SER A 398 -21.86 -15.80 -11.47
N TYR A 399 -20.59 -15.68 -11.31
CA TYR A 399 -19.87 -14.40 -11.22
C TYR A 399 -18.60 -14.50 -12.03
N ASP A 400 -18.44 -13.58 -12.97
CA ASP A 400 -17.28 -13.46 -13.83
C ASP A 400 -16.64 -12.09 -13.64
N GLN A 401 -15.34 -12.07 -13.40
CA GLN A 401 -14.55 -10.84 -13.29
C GLN A 401 -13.32 -10.94 -14.19
N ARG A 402 -13.06 -9.86 -14.90
CA ARG A 402 -11.82 -9.65 -15.65
C ARG A 402 -11.22 -8.31 -15.27
N GLN A 403 -10.09 -8.38 -14.62
CA GLN A 403 -9.32 -7.22 -14.22
C GLN A 403 -8.01 -7.17 -15.03
N GLU A 404 -7.76 -6.05 -15.69
CA GLU A 404 -6.47 -5.73 -16.30
C GLU A 404 -5.85 -4.55 -15.57
N SER A 405 -4.62 -4.70 -15.11
CA SER A 405 -3.79 -3.62 -14.58
C SER A 405 -2.51 -3.49 -15.38
N ALA A 406 -2.17 -2.27 -15.74
CA ALA A 406 -0.92 -2.00 -16.42
C ALA A 406 -0.19 -0.83 -15.77
N SER A 407 1.15 -0.94 -15.74
CA SER A 407 2.04 0.15 -15.40
C SER A 407 2.68 0.70 -16.67
N TRP A 408 2.82 2.02 -16.71
CA TRP A 408 3.37 2.74 -17.84
C TRP A 408 4.53 3.60 -17.34
N GLY A 409 5.66 3.55 -18.06
CA GLY A 409 6.80 4.44 -17.84
C GLY A 409 6.91 5.47 -18.94
N GLN A 410 7.68 6.51 -18.67
CA GLN A 410 8.04 7.50 -19.67
C GLN A 410 9.47 7.24 -20.14
N TYR A 411 9.67 7.16 -21.46
CA TYR A 411 10.92 6.78 -22.08
C TYR A 411 11.31 7.73 -23.20
N TYR A 412 12.61 7.91 -23.42
CA TYR A 412 13.12 8.61 -24.59
C TYR A 412 12.95 7.74 -25.84
N GLN A 413 12.24 8.27 -26.83
CA GLN A 413 11.85 7.54 -28.05
C GLN A 413 12.94 7.51 -29.10
N ASN A 414 13.63 8.63 -29.31
CA ASN A 414 14.65 8.74 -30.33
C ASN A 414 16.02 8.26 -29.85
N THR A 415 16.82 7.81 -30.80
CA THR A 415 18.21 7.33 -30.59
C THR A 415 19.23 8.33 -31.08
N ASN A 416 18.82 9.59 -31.32
CA ASN A 416 19.71 10.64 -31.73
C ASN A 416 20.75 10.92 -30.67
N GLY A 417 21.98 10.57 -30.89
CA GLY A 417 23.06 10.65 -29.93
C GLY A 417 23.56 9.29 -29.53
N GLY A 418 24.15 8.55 -30.48
CA GLY A 418 24.67 7.21 -30.26
C GLY A 418 25.71 7.04 -29.15
N PHE A 419 26.15 8.14 -28.55
CA PHE A 419 26.97 8.15 -27.34
C PHE A 419 26.17 8.18 -26.04
N VAL A 420 24.85 8.49 -26.08
CA VAL A 420 23.94 8.44 -24.91
C VAL A 420 23.13 7.16 -24.91
N PHE A 421 22.50 6.86 -26.04
CA PHE A 421 21.72 5.65 -26.26
C PHE A 421 22.21 4.98 -27.53
N SER A 422 22.67 3.75 -27.40
CA SER A 422 23.02 2.93 -28.57
C SER A 422 21.76 2.61 -29.39
N ALA A 423 21.90 2.44 -30.69
CA ALA A 423 20.84 1.92 -31.54
C ALA A 423 20.40 0.51 -31.11
N SER A 424 21.27 -0.24 -30.44
CA SER A 424 21.00 -1.55 -29.86
C SER A 424 20.36 -1.49 -28.48
N ASP A 425 20.24 -0.32 -27.82
CA ASP A 425 19.57 -0.19 -26.54
C ASP A 425 18.05 -0.34 -26.74
N PRO A 426 17.43 -1.39 -26.21
CA PRO A 426 15.98 -1.56 -26.32
C PRO A 426 15.23 -0.37 -25.73
N LEU A 427 14.03 -0.08 -26.24
CA LEU A 427 13.23 1.04 -25.78
C LEU A 427 12.95 0.97 -24.28
N GLY A 428 12.66 -0.24 -23.74
CA GLY A 428 12.43 -0.48 -22.30
C GLY A 428 13.68 -0.52 -21.44
N SER A 429 14.85 -0.24 -22.00
CA SER A 429 16.09 -0.15 -21.23
C SER A 429 15.97 0.88 -20.12
N SER A 430 16.49 0.56 -18.95
CA SER A 430 16.56 1.51 -17.82
C SER A 430 17.28 2.81 -18.16
N ARG A 431 18.17 2.79 -19.15
CA ARG A 431 18.88 3.99 -19.64
C ARG A 431 17.96 4.99 -20.31
N ARG A 432 16.88 4.51 -20.95
CA ARG A 432 15.93 5.33 -21.68
C ARG A 432 14.76 5.79 -20.83
N LYS A 433 14.63 5.27 -19.60
CA LYS A 433 13.56 5.62 -18.68
C LYS A 433 13.77 7.01 -18.10
N VAL A 434 12.72 7.85 -18.15
CA VAL A 434 12.74 9.20 -17.60
C VAL A 434 12.48 9.16 -16.09
N ASN A 435 13.37 9.78 -15.32
CA ASN A 435 13.16 10.06 -13.90
C ASN A 435 13.16 11.57 -13.69
N ASN A 436 12.46 12.03 -12.66
CA ASN A 436 12.40 13.44 -12.31
C ASN A 436 13.14 13.72 -11.01
N ILE A 437 13.93 14.80 -11.00
CA ILE A 437 14.37 15.46 -9.76
C ILE A 437 13.62 16.78 -9.68
N VAL A 438 13.02 17.05 -8.52
CA VAL A 438 12.26 18.28 -8.26
C VAL A 438 12.94 19.02 -7.13
N TYR A 439 13.53 20.17 -7.43
CA TYR A 439 14.12 21.04 -6.42
C TYR A 439 13.03 21.83 -5.70
N LEU A 440 13.09 21.85 -4.38
CA LEU A 440 12.04 22.33 -3.48
C LEU A 440 12.35 23.67 -2.83
N GLY A 441 13.38 24.38 -3.28
CA GLY A 441 13.74 25.66 -2.66
C GLY A 441 15.15 26.08 -2.94
N GLU A 442 15.59 27.06 -2.19
CA GLU A 442 16.94 27.62 -2.28
C GLU A 442 17.97 26.77 -1.53
N SER A 443 19.26 27.09 -1.69
CA SER A 443 20.35 26.39 -1.02
C SER A 443 20.26 26.48 0.49
N VAL A 444 20.39 25.33 1.18
CA VAL A 444 20.36 25.22 2.64
C VAL A 444 21.78 25.11 3.26
N LEU A 445 22.82 25.30 2.48
CA LEU A 445 24.20 25.18 2.97
C LEU A 445 24.52 26.16 4.13
N GLY A 446 23.89 27.33 4.15
CA GLY A 446 24.03 28.32 5.21
C GLY A 446 23.12 28.12 6.41
N ALA A 447 22.19 27.17 6.35
CA ALA A 447 21.23 26.94 7.43
C ALA A 447 21.90 26.24 8.63
N ARG A 448 21.58 26.67 9.83
CA ARG A 448 22.06 26.11 11.10
C ARG A 448 20.98 25.23 11.77
N SER A 449 19.73 25.40 11.37
CA SER A 449 18.59 24.68 11.91
C SER A 449 17.53 24.45 10.85
N GLU A 450 16.66 23.50 11.08
CA GLU A 450 15.51 23.22 10.21
C GLU A 450 14.58 24.44 10.02
N SER A 451 14.48 25.28 11.04
CA SER A 451 13.61 26.45 11.02
C SER A 451 14.07 27.55 10.07
N GLU A 452 15.32 27.48 9.59
CA GLU A 452 15.86 28.42 8.59
C GLU A 452 15.61 27.93 7.15
N VAL A 453 15.26 26.66 6.98
CA VAL A 453 14.97 26.06 5.68
C VAL A 453 13.53 26.34 5.26
N ARG A 454 13.33 26.65 3.97
CA ARG A 454 12.00 26.84 3.37
C ARG A 454 11.88 25.98 2.13
N LEU A 455 10.86 25.12 2.13
CA LEU A 455 10.55 24.27 1.00
C LEU A 455 9.39 24.87 0.20
N THR A 456 9.55 24.88 -1.11
CA THR A 456 8.54 25.35 -2.04
C THR A 456 7.90 24.17 -2.76
N PRO A 457 6.56 24.02 -2.72
CA PRO A 457 5.89 22.93 -3.40
C PRO A 457 6.00 23.05 -4.92
N LEU A 458 5.87 21.93 -5.61
CA LEU A 458 5.79 21.93 -7.06
C LEU A 458 4.50 22.61 -7.51
N THR A 459 4.61 23.60 -8.39
CA THR A 459 3.45 24.33 -8.93
C THR A 459 3.41 24.20 -10.44
N SER A 460 2.23 23.87 -11.00
CA SER A 460 1.92 23.93 -12.44
C SER A 460 2.85 23.12 -13.35
N GLN A 461 3.61 22.18 -12.83
CA GLN A 461 4.51 21.33 -13.61
C GLN A 461 3.95 19.93 -13.76
N LYS A 462 3.84 19.48 -15.00
CA LYS A 462 3.44 18.09 -15.29
C LYS A 462 4.67 17.21 -15.30
N LEU A 463 4.76 16.32 -14.33
CA LEU A 463 5.82 15.32 -14.30
C LEU A 463 5.55 14.19 -15.29
N TRP A 464 4.29 13.79 -15.43
CA TRP A 464 3.84 12.87 -16.49
C TRP A 464 3.46 13.68 -17.74
N ASP A 465 4.36 13.71 -18.72
CA ASP A 465 4.19 14.48 -19.96
C ASP A 465 4.81 13.75 -21.17
N PRO A 466 4.22 12.59 -21.59
CA PRO A 466 4.67 11.89 -22.78
C PRO A 466 4.40 12.73 -24.04
N GLY A 467 5.31 12.67 -25.00
CA GLY A 467 5.28 13.46 -26.23
C GLY A 467 6.08 14.76 -26.16
N ARG A 468 6.60 15.10 -24.97
CA ARG A 468 7.43 16.29 -24.78
C ARG A 468 8.81 16.12 -25.41
N THR A 469 9.32 17.15 -26.04
CA THR A 469 10.72 17.22 -26.45
C THR A 469 11.54 17.89 -25.35
N ILE A 470 12.67 17.31 -25.04
CA ILE A 470 13.49 17.69 -23.91
C ILE A 470 14.94 17.89 -24.38
N ALA A 471 15.53 19.02 -24.04
CA ALA A 471 16.91 19.34 -24.31
C ALA A 471 17.82 18.68 -23.28
N LEU A 472 18.54 17.65 -23.67
CA LEU A 472 19.52 16.94 -22.85
C LEU A 472 20.91 17.53 -23.08
N ARG A 473 21.52 18.10 -22.06
CA ARG A 473 22.95 18.46 -22.11
C ARG A 473 23.76 17.28 -21.63
N THR A 474 24.66 16.78 -22.47
CA THR A 474 25.51 15.63 -22.18
C THR A 474 26.91 15.80 -22.79
N PHE A 475 27.88 15.07 -22.27
CA PHE A 475 29.25 15.07 -22.81
C PHE A 475 29.34 14.03 -23.93
N ASN A 476 29.84 14.48 -25.10
CA ASN A 476 30.13 13.61 -26.21
C ASN A 476 31.63 13.19 -26.14
N PRO A 477 31.92 11.93 -25.84
CA PRO A 477 33.30 11.49 -25.71
C PRO A 477 34.08 11.50 -27.04
N THR A 478 33.38 11.48 -28.17
CA THR A 478 34.01 11.53 -29.49
C THR A 478 34.53 12.92 -29.85
N THR A 479 33.73 13.96 -29.50
CA THR A 479 34.10 15.36 -29.76
C THR A 479 34.80 16.01 -28.58
N ALA A 480 34.87 15.31 -27.43
CA ALA A 480 35.36 15.83 -26.14
C ALA A 480 34.67 17.15 -25.73
N ALA A 481 33.37 17.31 -26.06
CA ALA A 481 32.60 18.51 -25.83
C ALA A 481 31.22 18.22 -25.20
N TYR A 482 30.67 19.23 -24.55
CA TYR A 482 29.29 19.18 -24.08
C TYR A 482 28.36 19.62 -25.20
N GLU A 483 27.43 18.73 -25.54
CA GLU A 483 26.43 18.95 -26.58
C GLU A 483 25.02 18.93 -25.98
N THR A 484 24.07 19.56 -26.68
CA THR A 484 22.65 19.50 -26.32
C THR A 484 21.90 18.67 -27.34
N LEU A 485 21.28 17.60 -26.88
CA LEU A 485 20.43 16.72 -27.66
C LEU A 485 18.96 17.00 -27.38
N ASN A 486 18.14 17.03 -28.42
CA ASN A 486 16.70 17.11 -28.28
C ASN A 486 16.10 15.71 -28.33
N LEU A 487 15.59 15.23 -27.19
CA LEU A 487 15.01 13.91 -27.04
C LEU A 487 13.49 14.01 -26.84
N GLN A 488 12.76 13.19 -27.56
CA GLN A 488 11.31 13.09 -27.41
C GLN A 488 10.96 12.01 -26.38
N THR A 489 10.01 12.31 -25.47
CA THR A 489 9.50 11.34 -24.52
C THR A 489 8.24 10.65 -25.04
N GLY A 490 8.04 9.39 -24.67
CA GLY A 490 6.83 8.61 -24.96
C GLY A 490 6.39 7.80 -23.78
N ALA A 491 5.12 7.40 -23.75
CA ALA A 491 4.57 6.51 -22.75
C ALA A 491 4.66 5.06 -23.23
N GLU A 492 5.31 4.22 -22.46
CA GLU A 492 5.51 2.80 -22.78
C GLU A 492 4.95 1.91 -21.67
N MET A 493 4.38 0.78 -22.06
CA MET A 493 3.81 -0.17 -21.10
C MET A 493 4.92 -1.05 -20.50
N GLU A 494 5.22 -0.87 -19.23
CA GLU A 494 6.26 -1.62 -18.51
C GLU A 494 5.78 -2.99 -18.05
N ASP A 495 4.52 -3.06 -17.63
CA ASP A 495 3.91 -4.27 -17.11
C ASP A 495 2.43 -4.33 -17.47
N LEU A 496 1.92 -5.52 -17.67
CA LEU A 496 0.50 -5.80 -17.87
C LEU A 496 0.15 -7.11 -17.18
N SER A 497 -0.73 -7.05 -16.22
CA SER A 497 -1.30 -8.22 -15.58
C SER A 497 -2.81 -8.33 -15.84
N ARG A 498 -3.29 -9.55 -15.99
CA ARG A 498 -4.70 -9.88 -16.14
C ARG A 498 -5.08 -10.92 -15.09
N ASN A 499 -6.05 -10.58 -14.26
CA ASN A 499 -6.68 -11.49 -13.33
C ASN A 499 -8.09 -11.79 -13.84
N THR A 500 -8.40 -13.06 -14.04
CA THR A 500 -9.75 -13.54 -14.37
C THR A 500 -10.23 -14.42 -13.24
N GLN A 501 -11.49 -14.27 -12.88
CA GLN A 501 -12.11 -15.04 -11.81
C GLN A 501 -13.53 -15.42 -12.20
N ASN A 502 -13.79 -16.73 -12.23
CA ASN A 502 -15.10 -17.31 -12.51
C ASN A 502 -15.54 -18.05 -11.25
N VAL A 503 -16.71 -17.73 -10.73
CA VAL A 503 -17.26 -18.35 -9.52
C VAL A 503 -18.67 -18.85 -9.79
N GLY A 504 -18.86 -20.14 -9.69
CA GLY A 504 -20.17 -20.78 -9.65
C GLY A 504 -20.58 -21.05 -8.21
N THR A 505 -21.74 -20.58 -7.78
CA THR A 505 -22.23 -20.76 -6.40
C THR A 505 -23.55 -21.54 -6.40
N VAL A 506 -23.65 -22.51 -5.49
CA VAL A 506 -24.91 -23.13 -5.08
C VAL A 506 -25.02 -22.99 -3.57
N ALA A 507 -26.15 -22.48 -3.09
CA ALA A 507 -26.38 -22.30 -1.67
C ALA A 507 -27.82 -22.62 -1.28
N ALA A 508 -28.00 -23.07 -0.04
CA ALA A 508 -29.32 -23.25 0.56
C ALA A 508 -29.33 -22.71 1.97
N THR A 509 -30.42 -22.04 2.34
CA THR A 509 -30.63 -21.59 3.70
C THR A 509 -31.99 -22.04 4.21
N TRP A 510 -32.01 -22.49 5.46
CA TRP A 510 -33.19 -22.84 6.17
C TRP A 510 -33.33 -21.92 7.40
N ASN A 511 -34.40 -21.16 7.44
CA ASN A 511 -34.78 -20.34 8.58
C ASN A 511 -36.07 -20.90 9.19
N ALA A 512 -36.04 -21.19 10.48
CA ALA A 512 -37.18 -21.77 11.18
C ALA A 512 -37.47 -21.04 12.49
N SER A 513 -38.75 -20.88 12.80
CA SER A 513 -39.16 -20.41 14.10
C SER A 513 -39.97 -21.51 14.81
N PHE A 514 -39.56 -21.88 16.00
CA PHE A 514 -40.14 -22.92 16.83
C PHE A 514 -40.78 -22.35 18.10
N LEU A 515 -41.49 -23.20 18.83
CA LEU A 515 -42.01 -22.89 20.17
C LEU A 515 -42.80 -21.58 20.22
N ARG A 516 -43.70 -21.37 19.24
CA ARG A 516 -44.47 -20.13 19.09
C ARG A 516 -43.59 -18.88 18.92
N ASN A 517 -42.46 -18.98 18.18
CA ASN A 517 -41.44 -17.96 17.94
C ASN A 517 -40.52 -17.65 19.13
N HIS A 518 -40.48 -18.49 20.17
CA HIS A 518 -39.50 -18.33 21.26
C HIS A 518 -38.11 -18.83 20.89
N LEU A 519 -38.02 -19.73 19.93
CA LEU A 519 -36.76 -20.24 19.40
C LEU A 519 -36.74 -20.00 17.88
N ILE A 520 -35.68 -19.35 17.39
CA ILE A 520 -35.44 -19.12 15.96
C ILE A 520 -34.10 -19.76 15.62
N GLY A 521 -34.08 -20.60 14.58
CA GLY A 521 -32.87 -21.22 14.04
C GLY A 521 -32.65 -20.82 12.60
N LEU A 522 -31.40 -20.63 12.23
CA LEU A 522 -30.93 -20.45 10.87
C LEU A 522 -29.82 -21.48 10.61
N TYR A 523 -29.90 -22.14 9.48
CA TYR A 523 -28.82 -22.98 8.94
C TYR A 523 -28.61 -22.61 7.47
N GLY A 524 -27.36 -22.39 7.09
CA GLY A 524 -26.93 -22.12 5.72
C GLY A 524 -25.82 -23.07 5.31
N TRP A 525 -25.89 -23.50 4.07
CA TRP A 525 -24.85 -24.26 3.39
C TRP A 525 -24.57 -23.60 2.04
N ARG A 526 -23.30 -23.52 1.68
CA ARG A 526 -22.86 -22.93 0.42
C ARG A 526 -21.68 -23.74 -0.13
N GLN A 527 -21.69 -23.93 -1.44
CA GLN A 527 -20.56 -24.44 -2.21
C GLN A 527 -20.24 -23.47 -3.33
N ASP A 528 -18.98 -23.13 -3.44
CA ASP A 528 -18.42 -22.31 -4.51
C ASP A 528 -17.41 -23.12 -5.29
N SER A 529 -17.56 -23.12 -6.62
CA SER A 529 -16.56 -23.63 -7.56
C SER A 529 -15.87 -22.42 -8.18
N VAL A 530 -14.56 -22.36 -8.04
CA VAL A 530 -13.79 -21.17 -8.38
C VAL A 530 -12.70 -21.52 -9.35
N VAL A 531 -12.65 -20.82 -10.47
CA VAL A 531 -11.52 -20.81 -11.40
C VAL A 531 -10.96 -19.40 -11.42
N SER A 532 -9.72 -19.24 -11.01
CA SER A 532 -9.01 -17.96 -11.05
C SER A 532 -7.67 -18.11 -11.76
N GLU A 533 -7.39 -17.23 -12.71
CA GLU A 533 -6.11 -17.20 -13.42
C GLU A 533 -5.47 -15.82 -13.28
N ILE A 534 -4.18 -15.80 -12.97
CA ILE A 534 -3.35 -14.61 -13.08
C ILE A 534 -2.36 -14.81 -14.21
N ARG A 535 -2.37 -13.86 -15.14
CA ARG A 535 -1.48 -13.81 -16.28
C ARG A 535 -0.69 -12.51 -16.25
N GLN A 536 0.56 -12.58 -16.63
CA GLN A 536 1.43 -11.42 -16.80
C GLN A 536 2.03 -11.44 -18.21
N ALA A 537 1.98 -10.31 -18.90
CA ALA A 537 2.59 -10.18 -20.20
C ALA A 537 4.10 -10.41 -20.11
N LEU A 538 4.62 -11.14 -21.08
CA LEU A 538 6.05 -11.35 -21.18
C LEU A 538 6.73 -10.13 -21.78
N PRO A 539 8.00 -9.86 -21.44
CA PRO A 539 8.75 -8.81 -22.10
C PRO A 539 8.98 -9.14 -23.57
N GLY A 540 8.71 -8.20 -24.44
CA GLY A 540 9.05 -8.28 -25.85
C GLY A 540 10.53 -7.92 -26.12
N PRO A 541 10.95 -7.88 -27.40
CA PRO A 541 12.32 -7.57 -27.80
C PRO A 541 12.83 -6.22 -27.28
N ASN A 542 11.92 -5.30 -27.01
CA ASN A 542 12.22 -3.97 -26.48
C ASN A 542 12.27 -3.91 -24.93
N LEU A 543 12.24 -5.04 -24.24
CA LEU A 543 12.17 -5.16 -22.77
C LEU A 543 10.89 -4.54 -22.15
N LEU A 544 9.91 -4.22 -22.96
CA LEU A 544 8.59 -3.71 -22.57
C LEU A 544 7.57 -4.82 -22.59
N ALA A 545 6.48 -4.69 -21.85
CA ALA A 545 5.45 -5.71 -21.82
C ALA A 545 4.82 -5.91 -23.23
N ASP A 546 4.87 -7.11 -23.74
CA ASP A 546 4.17 -7.46 -24.99
C ASP A 546 2.71 -7.84 -24.67
N ARG A 547 1.80 -6.94 -25.02
CA ARG A 547 0.36 -7.17 -24.82
C ARG A 547 -0.17 -8.45 -25.48
N ALA A 548 0.39 -8.85 -26.62
CA ALA A 548 -0.04 -10.06 -27.32
C ALA A 548 0.31 -11.33 -26.52
N SER A 549 1.41 -11.32 -25.80
CA SER A 549 1.88 -12.46 -25.01
C SER A 549 0.94 -12.86 -23.88
N ILE A 550 0.07 -11.95 -23.38
CA ILE A 550 -0.79 -12.19 -22.22
C ILE A 550 -1.74 -13.39 -22.40
N THR A 551 -2.02 -13.79 -23.62
CA THR A 551 -2.89 -14.93 -23.95
C THR A 551 -2.13 -16.25 -24.13
N THR A 552 -0.81 -16.20 -24.15
CA THR A 552 0.03 -17.39 -24.33
C THR A 552 0.07 -18.26 -23.06
N PRO A 553 0.32 -19.56 -23.15
CA PRO A 553 0.50 -20.41 -21.97
C PRO A 553 1.61 -19.93 -21.04
N ALA A 554 2.70 -19.39 -21.59
CA ALA A 554 3.84 -18.90 -20.82
C ALA A 554 3.53 -17.66 -19.94
N ALA A 555 2.49 -16.91 -20.30
CA ALA A 555 2.06 -15.75 -19.50
C ALA A 555 1.25 -16.16 -18.26
N LEU A 556 0.85 -17.42 -18.14
CA LEU A 556 0.09 -17.91 -16.98
C LEU A 556 1.02 -18.05 -15.77
N LEU A 557 0.87 -17.14 -14.81
CA LEU A 557 1.63 -17.18 -13.56
C LEU A 557 1.04 -18.15 -12.55
N ASN A 558 -0.30 -18.19 -12.48
CA ASN A 558 -0.98 -19.07 -11.55
C ASN A 558 -2.42 -19.34 -11.98
N ARG A 559 -2.93 -20.52 -11.62
CA ARG A 559 -4.33 -20.93 -11.77
C ARG A 559 -4.80 -21.64 -10.51
N ILE A 560 -5.91 -21.18 -9.98
CA ILE A 560 -6.69 -21.85 -8.93
C ILE A 560 -7.89 -22.48 -9.60
N ASP A 561 -8.13 -23.76 -9.32
CA ASP A 561 -9.33 -24.49 -9.73
C ASP A 561 -9.75 -25.32 -8.53
N ASP A 562 -10.65 -24.80 -7.72
CA ASP A 562 -10.95 -25.36 -6.41
C ASP A 562 -12.43 -25.23 -6.04
N GLN A 563 -12.87 -26.04 -5.09
CA GLN A 563 -14.21 -26.01 -4.55
C GLN A 563 -14.19 -25.77 -3.04
N PHE A 564 -14.91 -24.76 -2.62
CA PHE A 564 -15.02 -24.38 -1.23
C PHE A 564 -16.43 -24.64 -0.71
N ARG A 565 -16.49 -25.23 0.50
CA ARG A 565 -17.76 -25.46 1.18
C ARG A 565 -17.75 -24.73 2.50
N THR A 566 -18.81 -23.98 2.74
CA THR A 566 -18.96 -23.22 4.00
C THR A 566 -20.32 -23.48 4.61
N LYS A 567 -20.37 -23.43 5.93
CA LYS A 567 -21.58 -23.60 6.73
C LYS A 567 -21.75 -22.41 7.65
N SER A 568 -22.97 -22.07 7.92
CA SER A 568 -23.32 -21.08 8.93
C SER A 568 -24.58 -21.53 9.66
N TRP A 569 -24.62 -21.30 10.96
CA TRP A 569 -25.81 -21.56 11.74
C TRP A 569 -25.91 -20.58 12.90
N SER A 570 -27.12 -20.29 13.28
CA SER A 570 -27.39 -19.49 14.46
C SER A 570 -28.71 -19.87 15.11
N VAL A 571 -28.75 -19.64 16.42
CA VAL A 571 -29.95 -19.87 17.24
C VAL A 571 -30.22 -18.62 18.07
N VAL A 572 -31.48 -18.18 18.07
CA VAL A 572 -31.96 -17.07 18.90
C VAL A 572 -33.05 -17.58 19.81
N GLY A 573 -32.84 -17.50 21.12
CA GLY A 573 -33.82 -17.78 22.15
C GLY A 573 -34.47 -16.47 22.63
N LYS A 574 -35.80 -16.41 22.63
CA LYS A 574 -36.59 -15.29 23.18
C LYS A 574 -37.19 -15.75 24.48
N TRP A 575 -36.86 -15.05 25.56
CA TRP A 575 -37.41 -15.38 26.88
C TRP A 575 -38.95 -15.18 26.90
N PRO A 576 -39.73 -16.18 27.37
CA PRO A 576 -41.16 -16.05 27.48
C PRO A 576 -41.55 -15.19 28.68
N ASP A 577 -42.26 -14.10 28.46
CA ASP A 577 -42.68 -13.16 29.53
C ASP A 577 -43.46 -13.84 30.68
N ARG A 578 -44.16 -14.93 30.39
CA ARG A 578 -44.94 -15.72 31.36
C ARG A 578 -44.10 -16.56 32.34
N TRP A 579 -42.85 -16.85 32.04
CA TRP A 579 -41.97 -17.67 32.89
C TRP A 579 -41.34 -16.85 34.01
N LEU A 580 -40.87 -15.67 33.66
CA LEU A 580 -40.35 -14.70 34.61
C LEU A 580 -40.61 -13.30 34.04
N PRO A 581 -41.60 -12.58 34.54
CA PRO A 581 -41.83 -11.20 34.13
C PRO A 581 -40.62 -10.37 34.58
N LEU A 582 -39.95 -9.80 33.60
CA LEU A 582 -38.83 -8.92 33.87
C LEU A 582 -39.32 -7.53 34.27
N PRO A 583 -38.62 -6.84 35.17
CA PRO A 583 -38.96 -5.47 35.52
C PRO A 583 -38.94 -4.57 34.28
N LEU A 584 -39.69 -3.46 34.35
CA LEU A 584 -39.73 -2.44 33.28
C LEU A 584 -40.31 -2.96 31.95
N ALA A 585 -41.26 -3.88 31.97
CA ALA A 585 -41.80 -4.55 30.76
C ALA A 585 -40.71 -5.08 29.83
N GLY A 586 -39.70 -5.70 30.42
CA GLY A 586 -38.49 -6.14 29.75
C GLY A 586 -38.64 -7.38 28.89
N LYS A 587 -37.96 -7.46 27.79
CA LYS A 587 -37.82 -8.67 26.94
C LYS A 587 -36.32 -8.97 26.77
N VAL A 588 -35.96 -10.25 26.91
CA VAL A 588 -34.60 -10.70 26.74
C VAL A 588 -34.52 -11.69 25.60
N ASN A 589 -33.51 -11.50 24.74
CA ASN A 589 -33.15 -12.47 23.73
C ASN A 589 -31.68 -12.84 23.92
N ALA A 590 -31.38 -14.11 23.77
CA ALA A 590 -30.02 -14.64 23.74
C ALA A 590 -29.78 -15.23 22.35
N TYR A 591 -28.58 -15.08 21.84
CA TYR A 591 -28.20 -15.71 20.58
C TYR A 591 -26.81 -16.29 20.62
N TYR A 592 -26.62 -17.29 19.79
CA TYR A 592 -25.32 -17.87 19.47
C TYR A 592 -25.29 -18.20 17.98
N GLY A 593 -24.16 -17.91 17.34
CA GLY A 593 -23.97 -18.21 15.92
C GLY A 593 -22.53 -18.59 15.59
N GLU A 594 -22.40 -19.38 14.55
CA GLU A 594 -21.14 -19.74 13.98
C GLU A 594 -21.23 -19.68 12.45
N SER A 595 -20.23 -19.08 11.82
CA SER A 595 -20.15 -18.96 10.36
C SER A 595 -18.74 -19.26 9.89
N GLU A 596 -18.64 -19.92 8.75
CA GLU A 596 -17.44 -20.15 7.99
C GLU A 596 -17.45 -19.27 6.75
N ASN A 597 -16.28 -18.82 6.34
CA ASN A 597 -16.06 -18.14 5.06
C ASN A 597 -14.69 -18.52 4.50
N PHE A 598 -14.43 -18.16 3.27
CA PHE A 598 -13.11 -18.30 2.65
C PHE A 598 -12.83 -17.05 1.82
N SER A 599 -11.56 -16.83 1.56
CA SER A 599 -11.11 -15.88 0.55
C SER A 599 -10.25 -16.66 -0.45
N LEU A 600 -10.31 -16.28 -1.71
CA LEU A 600 -9.31 -16.78 -2.65
C LEU A 600 -7.95 -16.34 -2.14
N GLY A 601 -7.06 -17.32 -1.95
CA GLY A 601 -5.73 -17.08 -1.45
C GLY A 601 -4.91 -16.22 -2.40
N ALA A 602 -3.86 -15.63 -1.86
CA ALA A 602 -2.82 -15.13 -2.71
C ALA A 602 -2.36 -16.28 -3.62
N THR A 603 -2.22 -16.01 -4.88
CA THR A 603 -1.75 -16.94 -5.90
C THR A 603 -0.25 -17.24 -5.75
N ALA A 604 0.22 -17.35 -4.51
CA ALA A 604 1.61 -17.60 -4.16
C ALA A 604 1.86 -19.09 -3.97
N ASN A 605 3.07 -19.48 -4.26
CA ASN A 605 3.53 -20.86 -4.16
C ASN A 605 4.70 -20.95 -3.17
N ASP A 606 4.95 -22.12 -2.66
CA ASP A 606 6.21 -22.44 -2.00
C ASP A 606 7.32 -22.74 -3.02
N ILE A 607 8.55 -22.93 -2.51
CA ILE A 607 9.69 -23.27 -3.37
C ILE A 607 9.50 -24.58 -4.12
N TYR A 608 8.68 -25.49 -3.61
CA TYR A 608 8.36 -26.77 -4.25
C TYR A 608 7.25 -26.63 -5.27
N GLY A 609 6.62 -25.43 -5.40
CA GLY A 609 5.52 -25.06 -6.28
C GLY A 609 4.17 -25.56 -5.81
N ALA A 610 4.08 -26.01 -4.59
CA ALA A 610 2.80 -26.23 -3.98
C ALA A 610 2.13 -24.86 -3.75
N GLN A 611 0.91 -24.73 -4.23
CA GLN A 611 0.11 -23.53 -4.01
C GLN A 611 -0.15 -23.37 -2.51
N LEU A 612 -0.05 -22.15 -2.01
CA LEU A 612 -0.42 -21.85 -0.64
C LEU A 612 -1.93 -22.07 -0.44
N PRO A 613 -2.33 -22.67 0.71
CA PRO A 613 -3.74 -22.89 0.98
C PRO A 613 -4.50 -21.57 1.02
N SER A 614 -5.72 -21.58 0.50
CA SER A 614 -6.60 -20.40 0.52
C SER A 614 -6.98 -20.03 1.94
N PRO A 615 -7.01 -18.73 2.29
CA PRO A 615 -7.44 -18.29 3.60
C PRO A 615 -8.86 -18.73 3.92
N SER A 616 -9.04 -19.33 5.08
CA SER A 616 -10.35 -19.73 5.59
C SER A 616 -10.67 -19.03 6.90
N GLY A 617 -11.89 -18.53 7.02
CA GLY A 617 -12.36 -17.81 8.19
C GLY A 617 -13.42 -18.58 8.95
N ARG A 618 -13.38 -18.49 10.27
CA ARG A 618 -14.41 -19.01 11.17
C ARG A 618 -14.75 -17.94 12.19
N THR A 619 -16.03 -17.57 12.26
CA THR A 619 -16.53 -16.60 13.24
C THR A 619 -17.50 -17.28 14.18
N LYS A 620 -17.29 -17.06 15.47
CA LYS A 620 -18.21 -17.45 16.54
C LYS A 620 -18.70 -16.19 17.23
N GLU A 621 -19.98 -16.08 17.50
CA GLU A 621 -20.56 -14.95 18.20
C GLU A 621 -21.67 -15.38 19.14
N CYS A 622 -21.76 -14.71 20.28
CA CYS A 622 -22.85 -14.88 21.22
C CYS A 622 -23.23 -13.55 21.85
N GLY A 623 -24.47 -13.41 22.23
CA GLY A 623 -24.87 -12.17 22.84
C GLY A 623 -26.26 -12.21 23.50
N LEU A 624 -26.52 -11.12 24.21
CA LEU A 624 -27.79 -10.87 24.91
C LEU A 624 -28.35 -9.53 24.43
N THR A 625 -29.65 -9.46 24.22
CA THR A 625 -30.36 -8.22 23.94
C THR A 625 -31.46 -8.02 24.96
N PHE A 626 -31.41 -6.93 25.69
CA PHE A 626 -32.43 -6.48 26.64
C PHE A 626 -33.21 -5.34 26.00
N ASN A 627 -34.53 -5.52 25.86
CA ASN A 627 -35.43 -4.46 25.44
C ASN A 627 -36.28 -4.10 26.67
N LEU A 628 -36.10 -2.92 27.22
CA LEU A 628 -36.73 -2.44 28.45
C LEU A 628 -37.57 -1.20 28.14
N LEU A 629 -38.51 -0.85 29.04
CA LEU A 629 -39.35 0.34 28.92
C LEU A 629 -40.08 0.39 27.57
N GLU A 630 -40.72 -0.69 27.16
CA GLU A 630 -41.39 -0.81 25.86
C GLU A 630 -40.48 -0.55 24.67
N SER A 631 -39.22 -1.00 24.76
CA SER A 631 -38.17 -0.77 23.79
C SER A 631 -37.63 0.68 23.69
N LYS A 632 -37.98 1.56 24.65
CA LYS A 632 -37.33 2.87 24.76
C LYS A 632 -35.87 2.77 25.23
N PHE A 633 -35.55 1.71 25.95
CA PHE A 633 -34.19 1.43 26.40
C PHE A 633 -33.77 0.02 25.94
N VAL A 634 -32.79 -0.03 25.04
CA VAL A 634 -32.28 -1.27 24.45
C VAL A 634 -30.79 -1.39 24.76
N VAL A 635 -30.39 -2.53 25.33
CA VAL A 635 -28.97 -2.88 25.55
C VAL A 635 -28.68 -4.17 24.81
N ARG A 636 -27.62 -4.17 24.00
CA ARG A 636 -27.08 -5.38 23.37
C ARG A 636 -25.65 -5.60 23.87
N LEU A 637 -25.39 -6.81 24.32
CA LEU A 637 -24.07 -7.31 24.66
C LEU A 637 -23.69 -8.35 23.61
N ASN A 638 -22.54 -8.18 22.99
CA ASN A 638 -22.02 -9.12 22.00
C ASN A 638 -20.57 -9.50 22.34
N ARG A 639 -20.23 -10.77 22.20
CA ARG A 639 -18.86 -11.28 22.22
C ARG A 639 -18.65 -12.09 20.97
N TYR A 640 -17.53 -11.83 20.30
CA TYR A 640 -17.17 -12.52 19.08
C TYR A 640 -15.71 -12.96 19.06
N GLU A 641 -15.46 -13.98 18.27
CA GLU A 641 -14.14 -14.49 17.91
C GLU A 641 -14.14 -14.80 16.41
N CYS A 642 -13.22 -14.22 15.68
CA CYS A 642 -13.03 -14.40 14.25
C CYS A 642 -11.59 -14.88 14.02
N ALA A 643 -11.43 -16.11 13.59
CA ALA A 643 -10.16 -16.70 13.22
C ALA A 643 -10.04 -16.76 11.70
N VAL A 644 -8.90 -16.37 11.16
CA VAL A 644 -8.52 -16.53 9.75
C VAL A 644 -7.24 -17.35 9.71
N ALA A 645 -7.32 -18.56 9.18
CA ALA A 645 -6.17 -19.41 8.92
C ALA A 645 -5.61 -19.15 7.52
N ASN A 646 -4.30 -19.32 7.36
CA ASN A 646 -3.58 -19.23 6.10
C ASN A 646 -3.66 -17.83 5.41
N GLY A 647 -3.80 -16.75 6.15
CA GLY A 647 -3.69 -15.41 5.60
C GLY A 647 -2.31 -15.19 4.96
N GLY A 648 -2.27 -14.68 3.72
CA GLY A 648 -1.00 -14.41 3.04
C GLY A 648 -0.19 -13.32 3.77
N THR A 649 1.13 -13.48 3.85
CA THR A 649 2.00 -12.53 4.51
C THR A 649 3.36 -12.40 3.81
N ASN A 650 4.02 -11.26 4.02
CA ASN A 650 5.36 -11.00 3.51
C ASN A 650 6.40 -11.27 4.62
N THR A 651 6.93 -12.48 4.65
CA THR A 651 7.94 -12.93 5.62
C THR A 651 9.37 -12.79 5.13
N LYS A 652 9.61 -12.17 3.99
CA LYS A 652 10.89 -12.24 3.29
C LYS A 652 11.23 -13.63 2.73
N TYR A 653 10.25 -14.52 2.60
CA TYR A 653 10.43 -15.86 2.04
C TYR A 653 11.02 -15.81 0.61
N SER A 654 10.45 -14.97 -0.24
CA SER A 654 10.98 -14.73 -1.60
C SER A 654 12.41 -14.20 -1.58
N THR A 655 12.75 -13.31 -0.63
CA THR A 655 14.12 -12.79 -0.46
C THR A 655 15.08 -13.90 -0.02
N LEU A 656 14.66 -14.74 0.93
CA LEU A 656 15.46 -15.90 1.34
C LEU A 656 15.74 -16.81 0.16
N VAL A 657 14.72 -17.16 -0.61
CA VAL A 657 14.87 -18.08 -1.75
C VAL A 657 15.75 -17.46 -2.83
N ASN A 658 15.35 -16.32 -3.36
CA ASN A 658 15.97 -15.76 -4.57
C ASN A 658 17.35 -15.16 -4.30
N GLN A 659 17.55 -14.51 -3.15
CA GLN A 659 18.82 -13.86 -2.82
C GLN A 659 19.64 -14.65 -1.80
N GLY A 660 19.02 -15.23 -0.79
CA GLY A 660 19.74 -15.95 0.26
C GLY A 660 20.19 -17.36 -0.13
N ILE A 661 19.49 -18.01 -1.07
CA ILE A 661 19.77 -19.41 -1.46
C ILE A 661 20.20 -19.50 -2.92
N LEU A 662 19.37 -19.04 -3.87
CA LEU A 662 19.65 -19.22 -5.28
C LEU A 662 20.88 -18.43 -5.74
N LYS A 663 21.15 -17.27 -5.14
CA LYS A 663 22.34 -16.49 -5.47
C LYS A 663 23.65 -17.19 -5.06
N PRO A 664 23.82 -17.65 -3.81
CA PRO A 664 24.95 -18.53 -3.47
C PRO A 664 25.04 -19.79 -4.33
N LEU A 665 23.91 -20.41 -4.67
CA LEU A 665 23.86 -21.60 -5.52
C LEU A 665 24.45 -21.35 -6.92
N GLU A 666 24.16 -20.19 -7.53
CA GLU A 666 24.75 -19.79 -8.82
C GLU A 666 26.28 -19.81 -8.74
N PHE A 667 26.84 -19.24 -7.68
CA PHE A 667 28.30 -19.19 -7.51
C PHE A 667 28.91 -20.58 -7.30
N LEU A 668 28.19 -21.47 -6.61
CA LEU A 668 28.64 -22.85 -6.41
C LEU A 668 28.62 -23.66 -7.72
N ILE A 669 27.63 -23.46 -8.57
CA ILE A 669 27.53 -24.09 -9.88
C ILE A 669 28.67 -23.56 -10.78
N GLU A 670 28.96 -22.28 -10.74
CA GLU A 670 30.09 -21.72 -11.51
C GLU A 670 31.46 -22.24 -11.03
N ALA A 671 31.63 -22.40 -9.73
CA ALA A 671 32.82 -23.03 -9.18
C ALA A 671 32.98 -24.47 -9.67
N GLN A 672 31.90 -25.23 -9.76
CA GLN A 672 31.89 -26.58 -10.35
C GLN A 672 32.31 -26.54 -11.81
N ARG A 673 31.74 -25.63 -12.61
CA ARG A 673 32.11 -25.48 -14.02
C ARG A 673 33.60 -25.16 -14.21
N LEU A 674 34.12 -24.22 -13.44
CA LEU A 674 35.52 -23.83 -13.48
C LEU A 674 36.45 -24.97 -13.04
N GLY A 675 36.10 -25.68 -11.98
CA GLY A 675 36.84 -26.86 -11.51
C GLY A 675 36.91 -27.98 -12.54
N ASN A 676 35.82 -28.22 -13.26
CA ASN A 676 35.75 -29.19 -14.37
C ASN A 676 36.65 -28.78 -15.58
N GLN A 677 36.97 -27.48 -15.68
CA GLN A 677 37.89 -26.96 -16.70
C GLN A 677 39.35 -26.92 -16.22
N GLY A 678 39.65 -27.48 -15.05
CA GLY A 678 40.99 -27.53 -14.49
C GLY A 678 41.46 -26.25 -13.80
N ALA A 679 40.55 -25.28 -13.57
CA ALA A 679 40.86 -24.09 -12.80
C ALA A 679 40.97 -24.42 -11.31
N ALA A 680 42.11 -24.12 -10.67
CA ALA A 680 42.27 -24.28 -9.22
C ALA A 680 41.45 -23.21 -8.50
N THR A 681 40.39 -23.62 -7.83
CA THR A 681 39.54 -22.75 -6.99
C THR A 681 39.78 -23.07 -5.52
N PRO A 682 40.22 -22.12 -4.70
CA PRO A 682 40.27 -22.30 -3.25
C PRO A 682 38.89 -22.74 -2.71
N ASN A 683 38.91 -23.59 -1.69
CA ASN A 683 37.69 -24.14 -1.08
C ASN A 683 36.77 -24.97 -2.01
N TYR A 684 37.28 -25.50 -3.12
CA TYR A 684 36.49 -26.26 -4.10
C TYR A 684 35.75 -27.45 -3.46
N ALA A 685 36.41 -28.22 -2.61
CA ALA A 685 35.79 -29.37 -1.94
C ALA A 685 34.63 -28.94 -1.04
N LEU A 686 34.80 -27.83 -0.32
CA LEU A 686 33.74 -27.22 0.53
C LEU A 686 32.54 -26.73 -0.32
N ALA A 687 32.84 -26.11 -1.45
CA ALA A 687 31.81 -25.65 -2.39
C ALA A 687 31.02 -26.79 -3.00
N MET A 688 31.68 -27.92 -3.34
CA MET A 688 30.99 -29.09 -3.90
C MET A 688 30.16 -29.82 -2.85
N ASP A 689 30.58 -29.90 -1.59
CA ASP A 689 29.77 -30.41 -0.50
C ASP A 689 28.51 -29.52 -0.28
N ALA A 690 28.68 -28.20 -0.23
CA ALA A 690 27.59 -27.25 -0.13
C ALA A 690 26.59 -27.36 -1.30
N LEU A 691 27.12 -27.45 -2.53
CA LEU A 691 26.32 -27.64 -3.74
C LEU A 691 25.50 -28.91 -3.68
N GLY A 692 26.12 -30.04 -3.29
CA GLY A 692 25.43 -31.32 -3.14
C GLY A 692 24.28 -31.25 -2.14
N ARG A 693 24.53 -30.66 -0.97
CA ARG A 693 23.50 -30.50 0.08
C ARG A 693 22.38 -29.57 -0.34
N LEU A 694 22.70 -28.43 -0.95
CA LEU A 694 21.65 -27.50 -1.46
C LEU A 694 20.82 -28.16 -2.56
N ASN A 695 21.46 -28.91 -3.46
CA ASN A 695 20.79 -29.65 -4.52
C ASN A 695 19.83 -30.71 -3.99
N ALA A 696 20.07 -31.29 -2.81
CA ALA A 696 19.14 -32.21 -2.17
C ALA A 696 17.90 -31.52 -1.57
N ILE A 697 18.03 -30.23 -1.21
CA ILE A 697 16.95 -29.46 -0.60
C ILE A 697 16.14 -28.69 -1.66
N ILE A 698 16.83 -28.12 -2.63
CA ILE A 698 16.22 -27.21 -3.63
C ILE A 698 15.70 -28.03 -4.83
N PRO A 699 14.42 -27.90 -5.20
CA PRO A 699 13.84 -28.66 -6.30
C PRO A 699 14.56 -28.43 -7.64
N ALA A 700 14.76 -29.49 -8.41
CA ALA A 700 15.42 -29.41 -9.73
C ALA A 700 14.79 -28.36 -10.66
N ARG A 701 13.45 -28.22 -10.63
CA ARG A 701 12.74 -27.24 -11.45
C ARG A 701 13.08 -25.77 -11.13
N THR A 702 13.52 -25.47 -9.92
CA THR A 702 13.93 -24.11 -9.53
C THR A 702 15.33 -23.78 -10.05
N ARG A 703 16.05 -24.78 -10.52
CA ARG A 703 17.40 -24.73 -11.10
C ARG A 703 17.40 -24.75 -12.61
N THR A 704 16.29 -25.07 -13.23
CA THR A 704 16.15 -25.31 -14.68
C THR A 704 15.91 -24.06 -15.51
N SER A 705 16.25 -22.89 -15.07
CA SER A 705 16.40 -21.86 -16.06
C SER A 705 17.60 -22.27 -16.96
N ALA A 706 17.42 -22.27 -18.25
CA ALA A 706 18.50 -22.50 -19.23
C ALA A 706 19.71 -21.58 -18.99
N SER A 707 19.58 -20.59 -18.16
CA SER A 707 20.57 -19.66 -17.66
C SER A 707 21.58 -20.27 -16.66
N LEU A 708 21.25 -21.37 -15.98
CA LEU A 708 22.21 -22.05 -15.11
C LEU A 708 23.12 -23.01 -15.86
N ASP A 709 22.69 -23.45 -17.05
CA ASP A 709 23.42 -24.44 -17.85
C ASP A 709 24.32 -23.83 -18.94
N ALA A 710 24.13 -22.55 -19.27
CA ALA A 710 24.93 -21.83 -20.25
C ALA A 710 25.31 -20.43 -19.79
N PRO A 711 26.59 -20.10 -19.64
CA PRO A 711 26.99 -18.73 -19.40
C PRO A 711 26.62 -17.87 -20.60
N ALA A 712 25.98 -16.72 -20.37
CA ALA A 712 25.82 -15.71 -21.40
C ALA A 712 27.24 -15.32 -21.90
N SER A 713 27.39 -15.16 -23.19
CA SER A 713 28.63 -14.71 -23.79
C SER A 713 29.06 -13.37 -23.18
N GLY A 714 30.03 -13.39 -22.27
CA GLY A 714 30.44 -12.21 -21.51
C GLY A 714 30.51 -12.39 -20.00
N GLY A 715 30.19 -13.56 -19.44
CA GLY A 715 30.39 -13.87 -18.03
C GLY A 715 29.26 -13.49 -17.07
N ASP A 716 28.16 -12.95 -17.56
CA ASP A 716 26.97 -12.64 -16.74
C ASP A 716 25.98 -13.80 -16.78
N TYR A 717 25.76 -14.42 -15.61
CA TYR A 717 24.64 -15.36 -15.44
C TYR A 717 23.34 -14.58 -15.31
N ALA A 718 22.47 -14.68 -16.31
CA ALA A 718 21.12 -14.12 -16.23
C ALA A 718 20.26 -15.03 -15.34
N ARG A 719 20.18 -14.72 -14.03
CA ARG A 719 19.27 -15.40 -13.13
C ARG A 719 17.87 -14.84 -13.28
N THR A 720 16.89 -15.73 -13.36
CA THR A 720 15.48 -15.36 -13.23
C THR A 720 15.00 -15.71 -11.84
N ASP A 721 14.60 -14.71 -11.06
CA ASP A 721 14.01 -14.92 -9.76
C ASP A 721 12.72 -15.76 -9.88
N ILE A 722 12.47 -16.63 -8.91
CA ILE A 722 11.22 -17.39 -8.86
C ILE A 722 10.10 -16.43 -8.48
N PRO A 723 9.11 -16.22 -9.35
CA PRO A 723 8.01 -15.32 -9.06
C PRO A 723 7.01 -15.94 -8.08
N ASN A 724 6.17 -15.13 -7.50
CA ASN A 724 5.02 -15.53 -6.69
C ASN A 724 5.32 -16.44 -5.48
N LEU A 725 6.53 -16.38 -4.95
CA LEU A 725 6.84 -17.02 -3.68
C LEU A 725 6.17 -16.28 -2.51
N GLY A 726 5.48 -17.00 -1.65
CA GLY A 726 4.76 -16.44 -0.51
C GLY A 726 4.79 -17.30 0.73
N ASP A 727 4.24 -16.78 1.79
CA ASP A 727 4.13 -17.43 3.09
C ASP A 727 2.79 -17.07 3.74
N THR A 728 2.44 -17.73 4.85
CA THR A 728 1.17 -17.55 5.53
C THR A 728 1.33 -17.13 6.98
N GLN A 729 0.23 -16.70 7.57
CA GLN A 729 0.06 -16.44 8.99
C GLN A 729 -1.39 -16.70 9.37
N ASP A 730 -1.64 -16.92 10.63
CA ASP A 730 -2.99 -17.01 11.18
C ASP A 730 -3.32 -15.70 11.90
N ILE A 731 -4.58 -15.27 11.81
CA ILE A 731 -5.05 -14.04 12.44
C ILE A 731 -6.25 -14.37 13.31
N LEU A 732 -6.21 -13.96 14.57
CA LEU A 732 -7.30 -14.09 15.51
C LEU A 732 -7.78 -12.70 15.95
N GLY A 733 -9.01 -12.37 15.61
CA GLY A 733 -9.72 -11.19 16.11
C GLY A 733 -10.76 -11.59 17.14
N ARG A 734 -10.76 -10.95 18.30
CA ARG A 734 -11.78 -11.19 19.33
C ARG A 734 -12.21 -9.88 19.99
N GLY A 735 -13.42 -9.83 20.44
CA GLY A 735 -13.91 -8.61 21.08
C GLY A 735 -15.22 -8.77 21.83
N THR A 736 -15.49 -7.75 22.61
CA THR A 736 -16.76 -7.56 23.31
C THR A 736 -17.32 -6.19 22.95
N GLU A 737 -18.58 -6.14 22.64
CA GLU A 737 -19.30 -4.92 22.27
C GLU A 737 -20.53 -4.72 23.16
N VAL A 738 -20.75 -3.50 23.58
CA VAL A 738 -21.91 -3.05 24.31
C VAL A 738 -22.58 -1.93 23.53
N GLU A 739 -23.77 -2.17 23.06
CA GLU A 739 -24.60 -1.17 22.38
C GLU A 739 -25.76 -0.79 23.28
N LEU A 740 -25.96 0.51 23.46
CA LEU A 740 -27.06 1.06 24.20
C LEU A 740 -27.81 2.05 23.31
N THR A 741 -29.12 1.90 23.21
CA THR A 741 -30.03 2.89 22.62
C THR A 741 -31.04 3.28 23.65
N TRP A 742 -31.16 4.57 23.93
CA TRP A 742 -32.08 5.13 24.88
C TRP A 742 -32.85 6.27 24.26
N ASN A 743 -34.17 6.15 24.26
CA ASN A 743 -35.14 7.16 23.83
C ASN A 743 -35.93 7.61 25.05
N PRO A 744 -35.43 8.55 25.91
CA PRO A 744 -36.09 8.99 27.13
C PRO A 744 -37.52 9.50 26.87
N ASN A 745 -37.67 10.16 25.73
CA ASN A 745 -38.97 10.60 25.19
C ASN A 745 -38.91 10.63 23.65
N ASP A 746 -40.01 10.99 23.01
CA ASP A 746 -40.12 11.00 21.54
C ASP A 746 -39.20 12.01 20.84
N ASN A 747 -38.68 12.96 21.61
CA ASN A 747 -37.84 14.05 21.11
C ASN A 747 -36.35 13.83 21.31
N TRP A 748 -35.96 12.92 22.19
CA TRP A 748 -34.56 12.71 22.60
C TRP A 748 -34.10 11.28 22.33
N ARG A 749 -33.01 11.16 21.62
CA ARG A 749 -32.34 9.88 21.37
C ARG A 749 -30.89 9.93 21.81
N VAL A 750 -30.47 8.89 22.51
CA VAL A 750 -29.08 8.64 22.90
C VAL A 750 -28.67 7.25 22.38
N ALA A 751 -27.53 7.17 21.73
CA ALA A 751 -26.92 5.91 21.33
C ALA A 751 -25.48 5.88 21.82
N LEU A 752 -25.11 4.82 22.53
CA LEU A 752 -23.76 4.57 23.03
C LEU A 752 -23.30 3.20 22.51
N ASN A 753 -22.11 3.18 21.92
CA ASN A 753 -21.42 1.94 21.58
C ASN A 753 -20.05 1.93 22.26
N VAL A 754 -19.78 0.87 23.00
CA VAL A 754 -18.47 0.62 23.62
C VAL A 754 -17.96 -0.69 23.07
N ALA A 755 -16.79 -0.69 22.49
CA ALA A 755 -16.14 -1.88 21.96
C ALA A 755 -14.74 -2.03 22.53
N ASN A 756 -14.42 -3.25 22.97
CA ASN A 756 -13.07 -3.69 23.22
C ASN A 756 -12.74 -4.77 22.19
N GLN A 757 -11.67 -4.58 21.46
CA GLN A 757 -11.25 -5.50 20.40
C GLN A 757 -9.74 -5.75 20.42
N GLU A 758 -9.37 -6.96 20.08
CA GLU A 758 -8.00 -7.40 19.98
C GLU A 758 -7.81 -8.20 18.70
N THR A 759 -6.76 -7.92 17.96
CA THR A 759 -6.33 -8.71 16.81
C THR A 759 -4.88 -9.13 17.03
N VAL A 760 -4.64 -10.40 17.00
CA VAL A 760 -3.30 -11.01 17.17
C VAL A 760 -2.96 -11.81 15.93
N VAL A 761 -1.66 -11.89 15.64
CA VAL A 761 -1.11 -12.74 14.59
C VAL A 761 -0.45 -13.94 15.25
N ASP A 762 -0.62 -15.09 14.65
CA ASP A 762 0.00 -16.35 15.08
C ASP A 762 0.51 -17.13 13.86
N ASN A 763 1.31 -18.16 14.08
CA ASN A 763 1.85 -19.03 13.03
C ASN A 763 2.48 -18.24 11.86
N TYR A 764 3.26 -17.20 12.19
CA TYR A 764 3.88 -16.31 11.21
C TYR A 764 5.01 -17.00 10.47
N GLY A 765 4.90 -17.13 9.16
CA GLY A 765 5.96 -17.56 8.26
C GLY A 765 6.38 -19.03 8.42
N PRO A 766 5.46 -20.01 8.44
CA PRO A 766 5.81 -21.42 8.59
C PRO A 766 6.70 -21.95 7.47
N ARG A 767 6.55 -21.44 6.24
CA ARG A 767 7.36 -21.86 5.09
C ARG A 767 8.79 -21.36 5.19
N LEU A 768 8.97 -20.11 5.63
CA LEU A 768 10.30 -19.57 5.88
C LEU A 768 10.99 -20.37 6.98
N ALA A 769 10.31 -20.66 8.08
CA ALA A 769 10.86 -21.44 9.17
C ALA A 769 11.30 -22.84 8.73
N GLU A 770 10.44 -23.54 7.98
CA GLU A 770 10.72 -24.89 7.45
C GLU A 770 11.94 -24.87 6.52
N LEU A 771 11.95 -23.95 5.55
CA LEU A 771 13.06 -23.87 4.60
C LEU A 771 14.36 -23.47 5.29
N TRP A 772 14.30 -22.48 6.21
CA TRP A 772 15.46 -22.05 6.96
C TRP A 772 16.08 -23.18 7.79
N SER A 773 15.26 -23.98 8.45
CA SER A 773 15.77 -25.13 9.23
C SER A 773 16.59 -26.11 8.39
N LYS A 774 16.23 -26.27 7.11
CA LYS A 774 16.93 -27.16 6.17
C LYS A 774 18.23 -26.56 5.65
N VAL A 775 18.27 -25.24 5.37
CA VAL A 775 19.45 -24.59 4.77
C VAL A 775 20.40 -23.96 5.78
N GLN A 776 20.00 -23.76 7.01
CA GLN A 776 20.81 -23.18 8.09
C GLN A 776 22.17 -23.91 8.28
N PRO A 777 22.22 -25.26 8.29
CA PRO A 777 23.50 -25.98 8.44
C PRO A 777 24.49 -25.70 7.31
N ILE A 778 24.04 -25.14 6.21
CA ILE A 778 24.86 -24.83 5.03
C ILE A 778 25.19 -23.34 4.98
N LEU A 779 24.17 -22.48 5.12
CA LEU A 779 24.25 -21.03 4.85
C LEU A 779 24.27 -20.17 6.11
N GLY A 780 23.92 -20.72 7.26
CA GLY A 780 23.83 -19.99 8.53
C GLY A 780 25.15 -19.75 9.22
N SER A 781 25.13 -19.05 10.35
CA SER A 781 26.31 -18.88 11.21
C SER A 781 26.80 -20.24 11.70
N GLY A 782 28.11 -20.51 11.51
CA GLY A 782 28.68 -21.84 11.76
C GLY A 782 28.31 -22.88 10.70
N GLY A 783 27.53 -22.53 9.69
CA GLY A 783 27.23 -23.40 8.55
C GLY A 783 28.38 -23.53 7.57
N LEU A 784 28.23 -24.51 6.66
CA LEU A 784 29.30 -24.96 5.77
C LEU A 784 29.96 -23.81 4.98
N ILE A 785 29.16 -22.92 4.37
CA ILE A 785 29.60 -21.75 3.60
C ILE A 785 29.11 -20.41 4.19
N GLY A 786 28.51 -20.45 5.38
CA GLY A 786 27.98 -19.25 6.03
C GLY A 786 29.02 -18.17 6.31
N HIS A 787 30.29 -18.55 6.50
CA HIS A 787 31.44 -17.67 6.74
C HIS A 787 32.04 -17.08 5.48
N LEU A 788 31.70 -17.60 4.27
CA LEU A 788 32.19 -17.08 3.02
C LEU A 788 31.55 -15.73 2.69
N ARG A 789 32.28 -14.95 1.89
CA ARG A 789 31.84 -13.62 1.45
C ARG A 789 30.62 -13.70 0.55
N TYR A 790 29.61 -12.88 0.86
CA TYR A 790 28.40 -12.75 0.05
C TYR A 790 28.57 -11.65 -1.00
N PHE A 791 28.29 -11.96 -2.27
CA PHE A 791 28.31 -11.01 -3.37
C PHE A 791 26.89 -10.78 -3.90
N ASN A 792 26.48 -9.52 -3.94
CA ASN A 792 25.21 -9.11 -4.52
C ASN A 792 25.37 -8.48 -5.92
N ASP A 793 26.58 -8.45 -6.45
CA ASP A 793 26.89 -7.77 -7.69
C ASP A 793 27.25 -8.75 -8.81
N ALA A 794 26.43 -8.73 -9.88
CA ALA A 794 26.67 -9.52 -11.09
C ALA A 794 27.93 -9.11 -11.87
N ALA A 795 28.55 -7.99 -11.54
CA ALA A 795 29.73 -7.48 -12.23
C ALA A 795 31.07 -7.98 -11.66
N THR A 796 31.06 -8.61 -10.49
CA THR A 796 32.25 -9.26 -9.95
C THR A 796 32.23 -10.73 -10.34
N VAL A 797 33.12 -11.08 -11.28
CA VAL A 797 33.23 -12.38 -11.87
C VAL A 797 33.38 -13.51 -10.83
N PRO A 798 32.67 -14.61 -11.01
CA PRO A 798 32.45 -15.70 -10.09
C PRO A 798 33.63 -16.38 -9.41
N PRO A 799 34.84 -16.42 -9.92
CA PRO A 799 35.93 -17.05 -9.20
C PRO A 799 36.18 -16.48 -7.81
N ASN A 800 35.76 -15.25 -7.59
CA ASN A 800 36.06 -14.49 -6.39
C ASN A 800 35.26 -14.86 -5.16
N PHE A 801 34.05 -15.46 -5.31
CA PHE A 801 33.25 -15.87 -4.16
C PHE A 801 33.91 -16.94 -3.29
N ILE A 802 34.59 -17.89 -3.95
CA ILE A 802 35.24 -19.03 -3.29
C ILE A 802 36.71 -18.76 -3.04
N SER A 803 37.35 -17.90 -3.86
CA SER A 803 38.74 -17.53 -3.77
C SER A 803 39.06 -16.37 -2.83
N HIS A 804 38.05 -15.53 -2.51
CA HIS A 804 38.26 -14.48 -1.54
C HIS A 804 38.22 -15.02 -0.12
N PRO A 805 39.15 -14.61 0.75
CA PRO A 805 39.10 -14.93 2.16
C PRO A 805 37.76 -14.41 2.77
N ALA A 806 37.37 -15.01 3.89
CA ALA A 806 36.29 -14.48 4.69
C ALA A 806 36.44 -12.96 4.86
N PRO A 807 35.33 -12.19 4.90
CA PRO A 807 35.40 -10.76 5.10
C PRO A 807 36.27 -10.44 6.31
N VAL A 808 37.23 -9.55 6.12
CA VAL A 808 38.07 -9.08 7.22
C VAL A 808 37.25 -8.00 7.95
N PRO A 809 37.25 -7.96 9.29
CA PRO A 809 36.64 -6.85 9.99
C PRO A 809 37.18 -5.53 9.44
N GLY A 810 36.29 -4.73 8.87
CA GLY A 810 36.65 -3.44 8.31
C GLY A 810 36.61 -3.34 6.79
N ASP A 811 36.40 -4.39 6.02
CA ASP A 811 36.35 -4.36 4.53
C ASP A 811 34.96 -4.05 3.94
N GLY A 812 33.95 -3.89 4.79
CA GLY A 812 32.59 -3.56 4.37
C GLY A 812 31.81 -4.68 3.69
N GLN A 813 32.38 -5.85 3.65
CA GLN A 813 31.73 -7.01 3.05
C GLN A 813 31.00 -7.84 4.11
N MET A 814 29.91 -8.47 3.74
CA MET A 814 29.15 -9.39 4.59
C MET A 814 29.48 -10.83 4.25
N THR A 815 29.42 -11.70 5.24
CA THR A 815 29.35 -13.15 4.98
C THR A 815 27.96 -13.53 4.47
N VAL A 816 27.81 -14.71 3.90
CA VAL A 816 26.51 -15.29 3.52
C VAL A 816 25.57 -15.30 4.71
N ALA A 817 26.03 -15.75 5.87
CA ALA A 817 25.23 -15.78 7.09
C ALA A 817 24.81 -14.39 7.57
N GLN A 818 25.73 -13.41 7.56
CA GLN A 818 25.42 -12.03 7.94
C GLN A 818 24.41 -11.39 6.98
N TRP A 819 24.55 -11.63 5.69
CA TRP A 819 23.60 -11.11 4.71
C TRP A 819 22.19 -11.66 4.94
N ILE A 820 22.05 -12.99 5.14
CA ILE A 820 20.75 -13.61 5.41
C ILE A 820 20.18 -13.09 6.74
N GLU A 821 21.01 -12.98 7.77
CA GLU A 821 20.59 -12.44 9.06
C GLU A 821 20.02 -11.03 8.93
N THR A 822 20.77 -10.14 8.27
CA THR A 822 20.39 -8.73 8.12
C THR A 822 19.16 -8.52 7.24
N ASN A 823 19.10 -9.21 6.08
CA ASN A 823 18.08 -8.93 5.07
C ASN A 823 16.80 -9.78 5.21
N VAL A 824 16.87 -10.88 5.98
CA VAL A 824 15.77 -11.82 6.12
C VAL A 824 15.42 -12.10 7.59
N LEU A 825 16.34 -12.70 8.35
CA LEU A 825 16.01 -13.29 9.63
C LEU A 825 15.73 -12.27 10.73
N SER A 826 16.41 -11.13 10.75
CA SER A 826 16.14 -10.07 11.73
C SER A 826 14.69 -9.61 11.67
N SER A 827 14.20 -9.33 10.46
CA SER A 827 12.80 -8.94 10.25
C SER A 827 11.84 -10.07 10.62
N TYR A 828 12.13 -11.29 10.18
CA TYR A 828 11.31 -12.46 10.47
C TYR A 828 11.21 -12.73 11.98
N ARG A 829 12.34 -12.77 12.71
CA ARG A 829 12.37 -13.00 14.14
C ARG A 829 11.66 -11.93 14.95
N ASN A 830 11.79 -10.67 14.53
CA ASN A 830 11.09 -9.55 15.15
C ASN A 830 9.57 -9.67 15.00
N GLN A 831 9.07 -10.10 13.84
CA GLN A 831 7.65 -10.38 13.65
C GLN A 831 7.21 -11.64 14.43
N LYS A 832 8.02 -12.69 14.40
CA LYS A 832 7.75 -13.92 15.14
C LYS A 832 7.65 -13.70 16.66
N LYS A 833 8.49 -12.83 17.23
CA LYS A 833 8.39 -12.43 18.65
C LYS A 833 7.09 -11.69 18.99
N GLN A 834 6.46 -11.07 18.01
CA GLN A 834 5.20 -10.34 18.19
C GLN A 834 3.97 -11.26 18.08
N GLU A 835 4.12 -12.54 17.81
CA GLU A 835 3.02 -13.50 17.82
C GLU A 835 2.27 -13.48 19.17
N GLY A 836 0.96 -13.59 19.10
CA GLY A 836 0.09 -13.50 20.28
C GLY A 836 -0.01 -12.10 20.89
N ARG A 837 0.62 -11.09 20.31
CA ARG A 837 0.51 -9.67 20.73
C ARG A 837 -0.47 -8.92 19.85
N VAL A 838 -1.04 -7.87 20.44
CA VAL A 838 -1.93 -6.97 19.71
C VAL A 838 -1.18 -6.34 18.53
N SER A 839 -1.79 -6.39 17.36
CA SER A 839 -1.24 -5.78 16.14
C SER A 839 -1.00 -4.29 16.34
N THR A 840 0.09 -3.78 15.75
CA THR A 840 0.41 -2.35 15.79
C THR A 840 -0.70 -1.50 15.16
N GLU A 841 -0.82 -0.25 15.59
CA GLU A 841 -1.86 0.72 15.21
C GLU A 841 -3.28 0.34 15.63
N GLN A 842 -3.48 -0.78 16.28
CA GLN A 842 -4.79 -1.17 16.80
C GLN A 842 -5.09 -0.45 18.12
N ARG A 843 -6.28 0.17 18.20
CA ARG A 843 -6.82 0.80 19.40
C ARG A 843 -7.82 -0.15 20.04
N ALA A 844 -7.47 -0.66 21.23
CA ALA A 844 -8.24 -1.73 21.88
C ALA A 844 -9.64 -1.26 22.27
N TRP A 845 -9.75 -0.10 22.89
CA TRP A 845 -11.03 0.44 23.31
C TRP A 845 -11.53 1.54 22.38
N ARG A 846 -12.85 1.49 22.10
CA ARG A 846 -13.56 2.51 21.33
C ARG A 846 -14.87 2.81 22.02
N VAL A 847 -15.17 4.10 22.15
CA VAL A 847 -16.44 4.60 22.70
C VAL A 847 -17.03 5.59 21.70
N ASN A 848 -18.26 5.33 21.27
CA ASN A 848 -19.00 6.22 20.39
C ASN A 848 -20.30 6.60 21.09
N LEU A 849 -20.49 7.88 21.37
CA LEU A 849 -21.71 8.44 21.93
C LEU A 849 -22.34 9.37 20.90
N VAL A 850 -23.59 9.16 20.58
CA VAL A 850 -24.38 10.04 19.72
C VAL A 850 -25.64 10.44 20.47
N THR A 851 -25.93 11.73 20.54
CA THR A 851 -27.17 12.22 21.10
C THR A 851 -27.78 13.27 20.21
N HIS A 852 -29.10 13.27 20.12
CA HIS A 852 -29.89 14.20 19.32
C HIS A 852 -31.19 14.53 20.04
N TYR A 853 -31.50 15.83 20.13
CA TYR A 853 -32.76 16.35 20.66
C TYR A 853 -33.48 17.18 19.61
N SER A 854 -34.81 16.98 19.45
CA SER A 854 -35.64 17.72 18.51
C SER A 854 -36.67 18.55 19.30
N PHE A 855 -36.71 19.84 19.07
CA PHE A 855 -37.69 20.74 19.69
C PHE A 855 -38.99 20.71 18.91
N THR A 856 -40.05 20.17 19.53
CA THR A 856 -41.36 19.99 18.89
C THR A 856 -42.39 21.05 19.33
N ARG A 857 -42.06 21.84 20.37
CA ARG A 857 -42.93 22.88 20.97
C ARG A 857 -42.16 24.16 21.25
N GLY A 858 -42.89 25.26 21.51
CA GLY A 858 -42.35 26.57 21.89
C GLY A 858 -41.61 27.27 20.72
N VAL A 859 -40.81 28.28 21.07
CA VAL A 859 -40.08 29.15 20.14
C VAL A 859 -39.06 28.40 19.27
N LEU A 860 -38.52 27.31 19.83
CA LEU A 860 -37.54 26.47 19.15
C LEU A 860 -38.15 25.34 18.31
N LYS A 861 -39.50 25.32 18.13
CA LYS A 861 -40.16 24.32 17.30
C LYS A 861 -39.54 24.22 15.91
N GLY A 862 -39.18 23.01 15.51
CA GLY A 862 -38.52 22.71 14.24
C GLY A 862 -36.97 22.67 14.33
N PHE A 863 -36.38 23.19 15.40
CA PHE A 863 -34.97 22.99 15.65
C PHE A 863 -34.66 21.60 16.19
N GLY A 864 -33.48 21.11 15.89
CA GLY A 864 -32.87 19.91 16.47
C GLY A 864 -31.39 20.13 16.65
N MET A 865 -30.82 19.64 17.72
CA MET A 865 -29.42 19.73 18.02
C MET A 865 -28.87 18.36 18.40
N GLY A 866 -27.61 18.11 18.06
CA GLY A 866 -26.98 16.87 18.42
C GLY A 866 -25.47 16.95 18.43
N THR A 867 -24.87 15.95 19.05
CA THR A 867 -23.44 15.76 19.07
C THR A 867 -23.09 14.28 18.96
N ALA A 868 -21.95 14.02 18.36
CA ALA A 868 -21.31 12.71 18.36
C ALA A 868 -19.91 12.84 18.93
N VAL A 869 -19.58 12.02 19.91
CA VAL A 869 -18.26 11.93 20.52
C VAL A 869 -17.71 10.55 20.23
N ARG A 870 -16.55 10.48 19.61
CA ARG A 870 -15.80 9.25 19.40
C ARG A 870 -14.48 9.35 20.14
N TRP A 871 -14.28 8.43 21.07
CA TRP A 871 -13.02 8.22 21.75
C TRP A 871 -12.42 6.89 21.34
N GLN A 872 -11.10 6.88 21.17
CA GLN A 872 -10.31 5.69 20.85
C GLN A 872 -9.08 5.69 21.76
N ASP A 873 -8.78 4.54 22.34
CA ASP A 873 -7.63 4.32 23.22
C ASP A 873 -6.29 4.56 22.51
N GLY A 874 -5.19 4.55 23.26
CA GLY A 874 -3.83 4.51 22.75
C GLY A 874 -3.60 3.30 21.85
N ALA A 875 -2.65 3.39 20.93
CA ALA A 875 -2.27 2.29 20.05
C ALA A 875 -0.78 1.99 20.17
N VAL A 876 -0.42 0.71 20.15
CA VAL A 876 0.99 0.31 20.02
C VAL A 876 1.46 0.68 18.62
N ILE A 877 2.52 1.50 18.53
CA ILE A 877 3.10 1.97 17.26
C ILE A 877 4.46 1.33 16.94
N GLY A 878 4.93 0.45 17.81
CA GLY A 878 6.17 -0.30 17.68
C GLY A 878 6.77 -0.66 19.04
N TYR A 879 7.96 -1.16 18.99
CA TYR A 879 8.69 -1.59 20.17
C TYR A 879 10.13 -1.07 20.12
N PRO A 880 10.73 -0.68 21.24
CA PRO A 880 12.16 -0.43 21.30
C PRO A 880 12.92 -1.72 20.95
N THR A 881 14.14 -1.56 20.50
CA THR A 881 14.98 -2.70 20.17
C THR A 881 16.13 -2.83 21.16
N GLU A 882 16.54 -4.04 21.42
CA GLU A 882 17.74 -4.37 22.19
C GLU A 882 18.69 -5.16 21.30
N LEU A 883 19.98 -4.99 21.50
CA LEU A 883 20.98 -5.74 20.78
C LEU A 883 21.18 -7.11 21.47
N VAL A 884 20.89 -8.18 20.74
CA VAL A 884 21.12 -9.56 21.20
C VAL A 884 22.14 -10.18 20.25
N GLY A 885 23.42 -10.29 20.69
CA GLY A 885 24.53 -10.56 19.78
C GLY A 885 24.66 -9.39 18.78
N ASP A 886 24.71 -9.71 17.49
CA ASP A 886 24.77 -8.71 16.40
C ASP A 886 23.41 -8.37 15.81
N THR A 887 22.30 -8.81 16.45
CA THR A 887 20.95 -8.63 15.92
C THR A 887 20.11 -7.73 16.81
N LEU A 888 19.42 -6.76 16.22
CA LEU A 888 18.39 -6.00 16.94
C LEU A 888 17.11 -6.78 17.04
N VAL A 889 16.67 -6.89 18.24
CA VAL A 889 15.49 -7.63 18.61
C VAL A 889 14.50 -6.73 19.32
N ALA A 890 13.24 -6.80 18.94
CA ALA A 890 12.19 -6.02 19.57
C ALA A 890 11.99 -6.43 21.04
N ASP A 891 11.99 -5.45 21.95
CA ASP A 891 11.59 -5.64 23.33
C ASP A 891 10.07 -5.49 23.45
N ILE A 892 9.38 -6.60 23.29
CA ILE A 892 7.92 -6.67 23.30
C ILE A 892 7.28 -6.36 24.67
N LYS A 893 8.08 -6.21 25.73
CA LYS A 893 7.59 -5.87 27.06
C LYS A 893 7.39 -4.35 27.23
N ARG A 894 8.00 -3.54 26.40
CA ARG A 894 7.97 -2.08 26.46
C ARG A 894 7.42 -1.47 25.16
N PRO A 895 6.10 -1.61 24.87
CA PRO A 895 5.53 -1.06 23.65
C PRO A 895 5.61 0.48 23.64
N HIS A 896 5.87 1.04 22.49
CA HIS A 896 5.66 2.46 22.23
C HIS A 896 4.17 2.70 21.95
N ILE A 897 3.52 3.54 22.74
CA ILE A 897 2.09 3.77 22.66
C ILE A 897 1.81 5.19 22.16
N ALA A 898 1.07 5.31 21.07
CA ALA A 898 0.50 6.58 20.62
C ALA A 898 -0.65 7.01 21.53
N PRO A 899 -0.89 8.31 21.72
CA PRO A 899 -1.94 8.82 22.60
C PRO A 899 -3.34 8.44 22.11
N ALA A 900 -4.31 8.45 23.03
CA ALA A 900 -5.72 8.31 22.74
C ALA A 900 -6.21 9.47 21.85
N ILE A 901 -7.23 9.20 21.02
CA ILE A 901 -7.81 10.18 20.09
C ILE A 901 -9.28 10.39 20.43
N THR A 902 -9.68 11.65 20.55
CA THR A 902 -11.09 12.04 20.72
C THR A 902 -11.50 12.91 19.54
N THR A 903 -12.62 12.61 18.90
CA THR A 903 -13.23 13.47 17.88
C THR A 903 -14.66 13.82 18.24
N ILE A 904 -15.02 15.09 18.04
CA ILE A 904 -16.34 15.62 18.37
C ILE A 904 -16.96 16.21 17.10
N VAL A 905 -18.20 15.80 16.83
CA VAL A 905 -19.04 16.37 15.78
C VAL A 905 -20.25 16.99 16.43
N ALA A 906 -20.61 18.20 16.05
CA ALA A 906 -21.83 18.86 16.52
C ALA A 906 -22.66 19.31 15.32
N TRP A 907 -23.97 19.28 15.44
CA TRP A 907 -24.86 19.79 14.39
C TRP A 907 -26.08 20.48 14.98
N LEU A 908 -26.55 21.49 14.24
CA LEU A 908 -27.82 22.18 14.47
C LEU A 908 -28.66 21.99 13.19
N ARG A 909 -29.89 21.55 13.33
CA ARG A 909 -30.82 21.31 12.24
C ARG A 909 -32.07 22.12 12.46
N TYR A 910 -32.60 22.71 11.38
CA TYR A 910 -33.88 23.37 11.35
C TYR A 910 -34.74 22.73 10.27
N LYS A 911 -35.96 22.30 10.66
CA LYS A 911 -36.95 21.73 9.73
C LYS A 911 -38.18 22.56 9.71
N ARG A 912 -38.66 22.89 8.54
CA ARG A 912 -39.91 23.63 8.33
C ARG A 912 -40.62 23.15 7.09
N ARG A 913 -41.96 23.15 7.13
CA ARG A 913 -42.80 22.98 5.97
C ARG A 913 -43.11 24.34 5.33
N LEU A 914 -42.89 24.43 4.03
CA LEU A 914 -43.06 25.62 3.23
C LEU A 914 -44.24 25.44 2.26
N PHE A 915 -44.80 26.56 1.77
CA PHE A 915 -45.85 26.60 0.73
C PHE A 915 -47.06 25.72 1.05
N ARG A 916 -47.68 25.95 2.21
CA ARG A 916 -48.85 25.17 2.69
C ARG A 916 -48.55 23.67 2.79
N ASP A 917 -47.45 23.33 3.41
CA ASP A 917 -46.98 21.96 3.69
C ASP A 917 -46.59 21.13 2.43
N ARG A 918 -46.36 21.79 1.29
CA ARG A 918 -45.98 21.10 0.04
C ARG A 918 -44.49 20.78 -0.03
N ILE A 919 -43.66 21.51 0.71
CA ILE A 919 -42.21 21.36 0.67
C ILE A 919 -41.65 21.14 2.07
N ASP A 920 -41.07 19.99 2.33
CA ASP A 920 -40.30 19.74 3.54
C ASP A 920 -38.90 20.31 3.37
N TRP A 921 -38.61 21.48 3.98
CA TRP A 921 -37.29 22.09 3.99
C TRP A 921 -36.51 21.72 5.23
N THR A 922 -35.24 21.33 5.05
CA THR A 922 -34.27 21.06 6.11
C THR A 922 -33.00 21.86 5.88
N LEU A 923 -32.58 22.63 6.86
CA LEU A 923 -31.29 23.29 6.95
C LEU A 923 -30.48 22.63 8.05
N GLU A 924 -29.23 22.26 7.77
CA GLU A 924 -28.31 21.66 8.75
C GLU A 924 -26.95 22.34 8.72
N LEU A 925 -26.56 22.89 9.86
CA LEU A 925 -25.19 23.33 10.13
C LEU A 925 -24.49 22.23 10.91
N ARG A 926 -23.34 21.76 10.41
CA ARG A 926 -22.54 20.72 11.04
C ARG A 926 -21.11 21.19 11.21
N VAL A 927 -20.49 20.87 12.34
CA VAL A 927 -19.08 21.06 12.62
C VAL A 927 -18.46 19.69 12.87
N GLN A 928 -17.51 19.31 12.04
CA GLN A 928 -16.73 18.09 12.22
C GLN A 928 -15.42 18.42 12.92
N ASN A 929 -14.90 17.48 13.71
CA ASN A 929 -13.63 17.62 14.44
C ASN A 929 -13.54 18.92 15.25
N LEU A 930 -14.61 19.21 16.02
CA LEU A 930 -14.75 20.46 16.77
C LEU A 930 -13.55 20.74 17.70
N ASN A 931 -12.93 19.69 18.22
CA ASN A 931 -11.81 19.72 19.16
C ASN A 931 -10.43 19.57 18.50
N HIS A 932 -10.34 19.46 17.16
CA HIS A 932 -9.07 19.30 16.46
C HIS A 932 -8.67 20.54 15.67
N THR A 933 -7.37 20.69 15.49
CA THR A 933 -6.76 21.69 14.61
C THR A 933 -6.13 20.98 13.40
N ALA A 934 -5.84 21.72 12.33
CA ALA A 934 -5.15 21.18 11.14
C ALA A 934 -3.69 20.74 11.42
N GLN A 935 -3.16 21.06 12.61
CA GLN A 935 -1.76 20.80 12.98
C GLN A 935 -1.57 19.56 13.86
N ASP A 936 -2.64 18.83 14.15
CA ASP A 936 -2.55 17.62 14.96
C ASP A 936 -1.75 16.55 14.24
N LEU A 937 -0.64 16.12 14.83
CA LEU A 937 0.19 15.03 14.35
C LEU A 937 -0.03 13.78 15.20
N ILE A 938 -0.53 12.74 14.58
CA ILE A 938 -0.84 11.47 15.23
C ILE A 938 0.31 10.50 14.94
N PRO A 939 1.07 10.05 15.96
CA PRO A 939 2.11 9.05 15.79
C PRO A 939 1.52 7.73 15.28
N VAL A 940 2.14 7.12 14.26
CA VAL A 940 1.66 5.85 13.67
C VAL A 940 2.74 4.77 13.66
N ARG A 941 4.02 5.14 13.69
CA ARG A 941 5.12 4.18 13.73
C ARG A 941 6.31 4.74 14.51
N SER A 942 6.90 3.92 15.38
CA SER A 942 8.18 4.23 16.03
C SER A 942 9.37 3.77 15.20
N GLU A 943 10.53 4.38 15.43
CA GLU A 943 11.80 3.90 14.90
C GLU A 943 12.23 2.59 15.59
N LEU A 944 13.01 1.79 14.87
CA LEU A 944 13.67 0.60 15.41
C LEU A 944 14.95 1.02 16.15
N THR A 945 14.80 1.69 17.30
CA THR A 945 15.90 2.17 18.14
C THR A 945 15.67 1.79 19.59
N THR A 946 16.72 1.92 20.42
CA THR A 946 16.63 1.70 21.86
C THR A 946 15.84 2.82 22.57
N ALA A 947 15.79 4.02 21.97
CA ALA A 947 15.05 5.17 22.46
C ALA A 947 13.68 5.32 21.78
N TYR A 948 12.71 5.89 22.50
CA TYR A 948 11.41 6.24 21.89
C TYR A 948 11.59 7.39 20.91
N ARG A 949 11.45 7.06 19.62
CA ARG A 949 11.38 8.05 18.53
C ARG A 949 10.25 7.68 17.59
N VAL A 950 9.53 8.66 17.09
CA VAL A 950 8.45 8.47 16.12
C VAL A 950 9.03 8.57 14.71
N ALA A 951 8.92 7.49 13.94
CA ALA A 951 9.39 7.44 12.55
C ALA A 951 8.37 8.06 11.59
N GLN A 952 7.08 7.95 11.92
CA GLN A 952 6.03 8.38 11.02
C GLN A 952 4.83 8.94 11.77
N TYR A 953 4.31 10.05 11.26
CA TYR A 953 3.09 10.69 11.73
C TYR A 953 2.01 10.62 10.66
N ARG A 954 0.78 10.84 11.08
CA ARG A 954 -0.38 11.11 10.22
C ARG A 954 -0.95 12.47 10.60
N VAL A 955 -1.30 13.28 9.62
CA VAL A 955 -1.98 14.56 9.84
C VAL A 955 -3.43 14.27 10.25
N GLY A 956 -3.84 14.80 11.38
CA GLY A 956 -5.21 14.74 11.85
C GLY A 956 -6.15 15.56 10.96
N PRO A 957 -7.43 15.18 10.86
CA PRO A 957 -8.39 15.95 10.06
C PRO A 957 -8.69 17.30 10.75
N PRO A 958 -8.73 18.40 10.01
CA PRO A 958 -9.04 19.72 10.55
C PRO A 958 -10.49 19.86 10.96
N ARG A 959 -10.81 20.96 11.63
CA ARG A 959 -12.19 21.36 11.88
C ARG A 959 -12.83 21.85 10.59
N VAL A 960 -13.97 21.27 10.23
CA VAL A 960 -14.71 21.62 9.02
C VAL A 960 -16.14 21.99 9.38
N TRP A 961 -16.60 23.15 8.89
CA TRP A 961 -17.98 23.62 8.96
C TRP A 961 -18.68 23.27 7.68
N SER A 962 -19.88 22.73 7.75
CA SER A 962 -20.68 22.45 6.56
C SER A 962 -22.12 22.91 6.75
N LEU A 963 -22.70 23.44 5.68
CA LEU A 963 -24.09 23.89 5.61
C LEU A 963 -24.79 23.10 4.52
N GLY A 964 -25.86 22.37 4.92
CA GLY A 964 -26.67 21.57 4.01
C GLY A 964 -28.10 22.08 3.93
N ASN A 965 -28.62 22.15 2.71
CA ASN A 965 -30.02 22.45 2.43
C ASN A 965 -30.67 21.29 1.68
N SER A 966 -31.80 20.82 2.16
CA SER A 966 -32.59 19.78 1.48
C SER A 966 -34.02 20.22 1.34
N PHE A 967 -34.58 20.06 0.12
CA PHE A 967 -35.99 20.36 -0.22
C PHE A 967 -36.62 19.07 -0.75
N LYS A 968 -37.69 18.66 -0.09
CA LYS A 968 -38.42 17.46 -0.49
C LYS A 968 -39.87 17.83 -0.77
N PHE A 969 -40.32 17.49 -1.99
CA PHE A 969 -41.60 17.82 -2.55
C PHE A 969 -42.55 16.60 -2.56
#